data_ad79bd129fbe01c1842a1e78f7500107
#
_entry.id   ad79bd129fbe01c1842a1e78f7500107
#
_cell.length_a   1.000
_cell.length_b   1.000
_cell.length_c   1.000
_cell.angle_alpha   90.00
_cell.angle_beta   90.00
_cell.angle_gamma   90.00
#
_symmetry.space_group_name_H-M   'P 1'
#
loop_
_entity.id
_entity.type
_entity.pdbx_description
1 polymer ?
#
loop_
_entity_poly.entity_id
_entity_poly.type
_entity_poly.pdbx_seq_one_letter_code
_entity_poly.pdbx_strand_id
1 'polypeptide(L)'
;MTSDQERKINHTGCDVRFDNLTRQLYSTDASIYQIRPVGAAFPRSAEQASLVIRAAADAGVPVTPRGAGTSLVGNAIGDGLIVDFSRHNRQITDLDLEKRTVHVGAGVVLDRLNDFLKPHGFCFGPDVATSSRATLGGMIANNSSGARCPIYGTTVDHVISLEIVLADGRVEKIGENHESLGRERAEIEKLIHTTRTEMAKRWPPGLIKRWPGYGIERFLHAPNDLTNILAGSEGTLAAIFSAELKICPLPREKGLGLIFFASIAEAMQATVELLDLKPAAIEHIDRPLFDGTKGQLQFQAARDLLELETKPCESMLIVEFYEDVAERLSLLQAKKIGLRTKILTNAAQMDMVWSIRKSGLSLLTGCVGPAKPVAFIEDAAVRPAQLPDYVRGLQSIMKPLGLTASYYGHAASGLLHVRPVLDLHTAADLKKFRQVADETSALVRQFKGSLSGEHGVGIARTEYMRDQLGDALLGVMREIKRAFDPKNVFNPGKIFEVGTDRRAVHHKIDSHLRENFTRLLELPFQPVLAFAFKDRSFTGNLEQCNGCGGCLKQSGIMCPTFIATHDEVMSTRGRANIIRAALEHGFGVHGHVRAFKSGDKSPHPIDPLKSEELDAALSNCLSCKGCTPECPSNVNLALLKAEMLHARWRRDGLPLRERILSNVDLLGKLGCLMPSLTNSLLDSKPVRIAMEKTIGISARRSLPHYASERFDKWFAKNCSGGLRPSNGAPRAPLQNRGSVILWDDTFVRYHEPHIGIAAVKVLEAFGFEVSLVRNRRCCGRPAFSQGNLDTAAQLGEHNVKTLLSLQYSNAPVLFLEPSCWSMFVEDYRELKIESAEDVASRCFLFEKFIDDLLAREPEALRFKHESRTRGIVIHPHCHAKSIASPIFMGKLAERLPGRKATVMDTACCGMAGAFGALAEKYDLSLQVAQRLLDQIDNLPPGTEIVASGTSCRHQIADLTNLRPKHMAELLAEALQRQPYQLQSA
;
A
#
# COMPACT_ATOMS: atom_id res chain seq x y z
N MET A 1 14.03 -13.01 27.36
CA MET A 1 15.36 -12.35 27.36
C MET A 1 15.67 -11.86 28.78
N THR A 2 16.89 -12.01 29.27
CA THR A 2 17.34 -11.47 30.57
C THR A 2 17.85 -10.04 30.43
N SER A 3 17.88 -9.28 31.55
CA SER A 3 18.45 -7.91 31.55
C SER A 3 19.93 -7.84 31.14
N ASP A 4 20.69 -8.94 31.37
CA ASP A 4 22.08 -9.05 30.93
C ASP A 4 22.21 -9.23 29.43
N GLN A 5 21.35 -10.07 28.83
CA GLN A 5 21.28 -10.24 27.38
C GLN A 5 20.88 -8.94 26.68
N GLU A 6 19.89 -8.23 27.21
CA GLU A 6 19.43 -6.93 26.70
C GLU A 6 20.56 -5.89 26.73
N ARG A 7 21.26 -5.80 27.86
CA ARG A 7 22.40 -4.89 28.03
C ARG A 7 23.51 -5.15 27.02
N LYS A 8 23.89 -6.42 26.83
CA LYS A 8 24.96 -6.80 25.87
C LYS A 8 24.62 -6.37 24.45
N ILE A 9 23.38 -6.55 24.03
CA ILE A 9 22.92 -6.18 22.69
C ILE A 9 22.84 -4.65 22.55
N ASN A 10 22.39 -3.92 23.58
CA ASN A 10 22.30 -2.46 23.55
C ASN A 10 23.67 -1.75 23.47
N HIS A 11 24.74 -2.38 24.00
CA HIS A 11 26.09 -1.80 23.98
C HIS A 11 26.76 -1.83 22.60
N THR A 12 26.11 -2.35 21.58
CA THR A 12 26.67 -2.44 20.21
C THR A 12 26.66 -1.13 19.43
N GLY A 13 25.99 -0.08 19.94
CA GLY A 13 25.83 1.19 19.23
C GLY A 13 24.86 1.15 18.04
N CYS A 14 24.21 0.00 17.80
CA CYS A 14 23.11 -0.12 16.84
C CYS A 14 21.80 0.40 17.48
N ASP A 15 20.87 0.98 16.68
CA ASP A 15 19.49 1.26 17.12
C ASP A 15 18.79 -0.08 17.37
N VAL A 16 18.61 -0.45 18.64
CA VAL A 16 17.93 -1.69 19.06
C VAL A 16 16.75 -1.32 19.96
N ARG A 17 15.61 -1.93 19.73
CA ARG A 17 14.37 -1.64 20.45
C ARG A 17 13.75 -2.93 20.99
N PHE A 18 13.48 -2.93 22.30
CA PHE A 18 12.89 -4.05 23.03
C PHE A 18 11.48 -3.74 23.57
N ASP A 19 10.96 -2.56 23.26
CA ASP A 19 9.64 -2.11 23.69
C ASP A 19 8.52 -2.94 23.08
N ASN A 20 7.34 -2.90 23.73
CA ASN A 20 6.18 -3.70 23.30
C ASN A 20 5.68 -3.31 21.91
N LEU A 21 5.73 -2.03 21.56
CA LEU A 21 5.32 -1.54 20.24
C LEU A 21 6.15 -2.21 19.14
N THR A 22 7.48 -2.16 19.27
CA THR A 22 8.41 -2.78 18.31
C THR A 22 8.19 -4.29 18.22
N ARG A 23 8.09 -4.98 19.35
CA ARG A 23 7.85 -6.43 19.39
C ARG A 23 6.55 -6.82 18.67
N GLN A 24 5.50 -6.03 18.82
CA GLN A 24 4.23 -6.30 18.16
C GLN A 24 4.28 -6.01 16.65
N LEU A 25 4.92 -4.91 16.24
CA LEU A 25 5.09 -4.56 14.82
C LEU A 25 5.83 -5.65 14.05
N TYR A 26 6.83 -6.27 14.67
CA TYR A 26 7.67 -7.29 14.05
C TYR A 26 7.20 -8.73 14.30
N SER A 27 6.06 -8.93 14.95
CA SER A 27 5.52 -10.27 15.24
C SER A 27 4.88 -10.96 14.03
N THR A 28 4.60 -10.23 12.95
CA THR A 28 3.94 -10.73 11.74
C THR A 28 4.70 -10.37 10.46
N ASP A 29 4.50 -11.16 9.41
CA ASP A 29 4.87 -10.84 8.03
C ASP A 29 3.62 -10.94 7.12
N ALA A 30 3.71 -11.31 5.85
CA ALA A 30 2.53 -11.48 5.00
C ALA A 30 1.89 -12.89 5.09
N SER A 31 2.45 -13.78 5.91
CA SER A 31 1.93 -15.13 6.13
C SER A 31 0.76 -15.17 7.11
N ILE A 32 0.20 -16.34 7.28
CA ILE A 32 -0.82 -16.62 8.31
C ILE A 32 -0.23 -16.84 9.71
N TYR A 33 1.08 -16.66 9.88
CA TYR A 33 1.79 -16.95 11.13
C TYR A 33 2.11 -15.69 11.94
N GLN A 34 2.27 -15.88 13.25
CA GLN A 34 2.65 -14.85 14.19
C GLN A 34 3.61 -15.41 15.25
N ILE A 35 4.77 -14.77 15.40
CA ILE A 35 5.74 -15.09 16.46
C ILE A 35 6.23 -13.76 17.04
N ARG A 36 6.08 -13.55 18.32
CA ARG A 36 6.48 -12.32 19.00
C ARG A 36 7.99 -12.32 19.27
N PRO A 37 8.79 -11.42 18.65
CA PRO A 37 10.24 -11.36 18.88
C PRO A 37 10.58 -10.78 20.26
N VAL A 38 11.84 -10.91 20.66
CA VAL A 38 12.37 -10.22 21.86
C VAL A 38 12.58 -8.73 21.59
N GLY A 39 12.89 -8.34 20.34
CA GLY A 39 13.12 -6.97 19.93
C GLY A 39 13.49 -6.89 18.45
N ALA A 40 13.84 -5.67 18.00
CA ALA A 40 14.34 -5.45 16.64
C ALA A 40 15.55 -4.50 16.64
N ALA A 41 16.51 -4.73 15.74
CA ALA A 41 17.71 -3.94 15.50
C ALA A 41 17.72 -3.37 14.08
N PHE A 42 18.23 -2.16 13.91
CA PHE A 42 18.21 -1.37 12.68
C PHE A 42 19.62 -0.92 12.28
N PRO A 43 20.50 -1.82 11.78
CA PRO A 43 21.88 -1.48 11.47
C PRO A 43 21.97 -0.51 10.28
N ARG A 44 22.91 0.43 10.35
CA ARG A 44 23.21 1.43 9.32
C ARG A 44 24.44 1.06 8.48
N SER A 45 25.27 0.14 8.97
CA SER A 45 26.48 -0.34 8.31
C SER A 45 26.70 -1.83 8.56
N ALA A 46 27.60 -2.45 7.79
CA ALA A 46 27.99 -3.83 7.97
C ALA A 46 28.62 -4.08 9.36
N GLU A 47 29.39 -3.12 9.86
CA GLU A 47 29.98 -3.19 11.20
C GLU A 47 28.91 -3.22 12.29
N GLN A 48 27.89 -2.35 12.20
CA GLN A 48 26.77 -2.37 13.17
C GLN A 48 26.01 -3.70 13.09
N ALA A 49 25.76 -4.23 11.89
CA ALA A 49 25.14 -5.52 11.71
C ALA A 49 25.99 -6.64 12.34
N SER A 50 27.30 -6.64 12.09
CA SER A 50 28.27 -7.56 12.68
C SER A 50 28.22 -7.54 14.20
N LEU A 51 28.35 -6.37 14.82
CA LEU A 51 28.35 -6.22 16.27
C LEU A 51 27.05 -6.70 16.91
N VAL A 52 25.89 -6.34 16.36
CA VAL A 52 24.59 -6.70 16.95
C VAL A 52 24.27 -8.18 16.77
N ILE A 53 24.63 -8.80 15.61
CA ILE A 53 24.43 -10.22 15.35
C ILE A 53 25.35 -11.05 16.28
N ARG A 54 26.62 -10.68 16.39
CA ARG A 54 27.57 -11.33 17.31
C ARG A 54 27.11 -11.23 18.76
N ALA A 55 26.68 -10.04 19.20
CA ALA A 55 26.20 -9.85 20.58
C ALA A 55 24.96 -10.70 20.88
N ALA A 56 24.03 -10.85 19.91
CA ALA A 56 22.89 -11.72 20.03
C ALA A 56 23.29 -13.19 20.11
N ALA A 57 24.22 -13.65 19.22
CA ALA A 57 24.75 -14.99 19.21
C ALA A 57 25.47 -15.37 20.52
N ASP A 58 26.31 -14.46 21.05
CA ASP A 58 27.01 -14.66 22.32
C ASP A 58 26.10 -14.62 23.53
N ALA A 59 24.94 -13.93 23.39
CA ALA A 59 23.88 -13.95 24.38
C ALA A 59 22.95 -15.17 24.28
N GLY A 60 23.11 -16.04 23.27
CA GLY A 60 22.22 -17.17 22.99
C GLY A 60 20.82 -16.74 22.54
N VAL A 61 20.71 -15.56 21.89
CA VAL A 61 19.46 -15.03 21.32
C VAL A 61 19.44 -15.34 19.82
N PRO A 62 18.44 -16.05 19.31
CA PRO A 62 18.30 -16.30 17.87
C PRO A 62 18.17 -14.97 17.08
N VAL A 63 18.55 -15.01 15.82
CA VAL A 63 18.48 -13.84 14.90
C VAL A 63 17.63 -14.18 13.69
N THR A 64 16.71 -13.30 13.35
CA THR A 64 15.93 -13.34 12.12
C THR A 64 16.28 -12.13 11.25
N PRO A 65 17.08 -12.27 10.18
CA PRO A 65 17.27 -11.21 9.19
C PRO A 65 15.97 -10.90 8.47
N ARG A 66 15.64 -9.60 8.30
CA ARG A 66 14.36 -9.18 7.74
C ARG A 66 14.52 -8.05 6.72
N GLY A 67 13.81 -8.19 5.60
CA GLY A 67 13.53 -7.13 4.66
C GLY A 67 12.15 -6.52 4.90
N ALA A 68 11.32 -6.38 3.88
CA ALA A 68 10.00 -5.76 3.97
C ALA A 68 8.91 -6.63 4.66
N GLY A 69 9.22 -7.84 5.09
CA GLY A 69 8.24 -8.75 5.70
C GLY A 69 7.10 -9.14 4.74
N THR A 70 7.43 -9.40 3.48
CA THR A 70 6.48 -9.83 2.44
C THR A 70 6.38 -11.36 2.30
N SER A 71 7.09 -12.13 3.12
CA SER A 71 7.04 -13.59 3.12
C SER A 71 5.63 -14.11 3.39
N LEU A 72 5.20 -15.12 2.62
CA LEU A 72 3.91 -15.81 2.79
C LEU A 72 4.02 -17.09 3.64
N VAL A 73 5.21 -17.42 4.12
CA VAL A 73 5.49 -18.69 4.79
C VAL A 73 6.14 -18.53 6.18
N GLY A 74 6.22 -17.30 6.69
CA GLY A 74 6.76 -17.02 8.03
C GLY A 74 8.29 -16.93 8.10
N ASN A 75 8.98 -16.64 6.99
CA ASN A 75 10.45 -16.51 6.97
C ASN A 75 10.96 -15.32 7.77
N ALA A 76 10.20 -14.23 7.79
CA ALA A 76 10.61 -12.94 8.32
C ALA A 76 10.17 -12.69 9.78
N ILE A 77 9.74 -13.72 10.49
CA ILE A 77 9.33 -13.68 11.91
C ILE A 77 10.09 -14.73 12.72
N GLY A 78 10.29 -14.48 13.99
CA GLY A 78 10.99 -15.40 14.92
C GLY A 78 10.89 -14.88 16.34
N ASP A 79 11.19 -15.72 17.30
CA ASP A 79 11.14 -15.43 18.76
C ASP A 79 12.40 -14.71 19.28
N GLY A 80 13.46 -14.63 18.46
CA GLY A 80 14.71 -13.96 18.77
C GLY A 80 14.72 -12.47 18.40
N LEU A 81 15.91 -11.92 18.08
CA LEU A 81 16.10 -10.56 17.63
C LEU A 81 15.85 -10.45 16.11
N ILE A 82 14.94 -9.59 15.71
CA ILE A 82 14.77 -9.25 14.29
C ILE A 82 15.86 -8.23 13.91
N VAL A 83 16.61 -8.49 12.82
CA VAL A 83 17.57 -7.53 12.26
C VAL A 83 17.01 -7.02 10.94
N ASP A 84 16.50 -5.78 10.96
CA ASP A 84 15.81 -5.16 9.83
C ASP A 84 16.76 -4.34 8.96
N PHE A 85 17.00 -4.81 7.74
CA PHE A 85 17.83 -4.14 6.74
C PHE A 85 17.04 -3.19 5.84
N SER A 86 15.70 -3.19 5.91
CA SER A 86 14.85 -2.40 5.01
C SER A 86 14.84 -0.91 5.33
N ARG A 87 15.18 -0.53 6.58
CA ARG A 87 15.03 0.84 7.06
C ARG A 87 16.17 1.77 6.59
N HIS A 88 17.40 1.33 6.68
CA HIS A 88 18.60 2.16 6.44
C HIS A 88 19.48 1.69 5.29
N ASN A 89 19.50 0.40 4.97
CA ASN A 89 20.41 -0.17 3.99
C ASN A 89 19.82 -0.11 2.57
N ARG A 90 19.75 1.09 1.97
CA ARG A 90 18.97 1.39 0.74
C ARG A 90 19.79 2.07 -0.35
N GLN A 91 21.09 2.04 -0.29
CA GLN A 91 21.99 2.63 -1.27
C GLN A 91 22.03 1.81 -2.56
N ILE A 92 22.12 2.52 -3.69
CA ILE A 92 22.40 1.99 -5.03
C ILE A 92 23.65 2.70 -5.50
N THR A 93 24.71 1.96 -5.77
CA THR A 93 26.03 2.49 -6.13
C THR A 93 26.65 1.69 -7.28
N ASP A 94 27.81 2.11 -7.76
CA ASP A 94 28.69 1.40 -8.66
C ASP A 94 27.98 0.82 -9.90
N LEU A 95 27.13 1.66 -10.56
CA LEU A 95 26.50 1.27 -11.82
C LEU A 95 27.57 1.23 -12.93
N ASP A 96 27.83 0.05 -13.47
CA ASP A 96 28.72 -0.21 -14.60
C ASP A 96 27.89 -0.71 -15.80
N LEU A 97 27.66 0.19 -16.78
CA LEU A 97 26.84 -0.13 -17.95
C LEU A 97 27.57 -1.05 -18.96
N GLU A 98 28.91 -1.07 -18.98
CA GLU A 98 29.70 -1.94 -19.85
C GLU A 98 29.65 -3.38 -19.33
N LYS A 99 29.90 -3.57 -18.04
CA LYS A 99 29.79 -4.87 -17.37
C LYS A 99 28.35 -5.27 -17.10
N ARG A 100 27.42 -4.34 -17.18
CA ARG A 100 25.99 -4.50 -16.86
C ARG A 100 25.80 -4.96 -15.41
N THR A 101 26.41 -4.23 -14.48
CA THR A 101 26.35 -4.55 -13.05
C THR A 101 25.96 -3.31 -12.24
N VAL A 102 25.41 -3.56 -11.05
CA VAL A 102 25.06 -2.53 -10.08
C VAL A 102 25.24 -3.10 -8.66
N HIS A 103 25.76 -2.26 -7.75
CA HIS A 103 25.85 -2.63 -6.34
C HIS A 103 24.67 -2.06 -5.55
N VAL A 104 24.06 -2.88 -4.68
CA VAL A 104 22.85 -2.53 -3.93
C VAL A 104 22.91 -2.99 -2.49
N GLY A 105 22.41 -2.17 -1.56
CA GLY A 105 22.12 -2.59 -0.19
C GLY A 105 20.93 -3.55 -0.14
N ALA A 106 20.91 -4.46 0.83
CA ALA A 106 19.86 -5.48 0.97
C ALA A 106 18.44 -4.90 1.15
N GLY A 107 18.31 -3.66 1.65
CA GLY A 107 17.04 -2.96 1.83
C GLY A 107 16.52 -2.18 0.62
N VAL A 108 17.23 -2.23 -0.52
CA VAL A 108 16.75 -1.59 -1.76
C VAL A 108 15.50 -2.31 -2.25
N VAL A 109 14.45 -1.56 -2.55
CA VAL A 109 13.18 -2.06 -3.11
C VAL A 109 13.33 -2.25 -4.62
N LEU A 110 12.78 -3.34 -5.17
CA LEU A 110 12.92 -3.69 -6.59
C LEU A 110 12.47 -2.58 -7.55
N ASP A 111 11.28 -2.00 -7.33
CA ASP A 111 10.80 -0.91 -8.20
C ASP A 111 11.75 0.30 -8.16
N ARG A 112 12.35 0.62 -6.99
CA ARG A 112 13.33 1.71 -6.89
C ARG A 112 14.61 1.42 -7.68
N LEU A 113 15.08 0.18 -7.68
CA LEU A 113 16.21 -0.21 -8.55
C LEU A 113 15.83 -0.07 -10.01
N ASN A 114 14.66 -0.54 -10.42
CA ASN A 114 14.20 -0.46 -11.80
C ASN A 114 13.96 0.99 -12.27
N ASP A 115 13.44 1.86 -11.40
CA ASP A 115 13.30 3.29 -11.68
C ASP A 115 14.67 3.96 -11.87
N PHE A 116 15.68 3.56 -11.09
CA PHE A 116 17.06 4.04 -11.23
C PHE A 116 17.72 3.55 -12.54
N LEU A 117 17.48 2.30 -12.95
CA LEU A 117 18.08 1.69 -14.14
C LEU A 117 17.39 2.09 -15.46
N LYS A 118 16.09 2.38 -15.42
CA LYS A 118 15.26 2.66 -16.60
C LYS A 118 15.78 3.80 -17.49
N PRO A 119 16.25 4.96 -16.99
CA PRO A 119 16.85 6.00 -17.81
C PRO A 119 18.08 5.56 -18.59
N HIS A 120 18.76 4.51 -18.13
CA HIS A 120 19.93 3.91 -18.76
C HIS A 120 19.58 2.77 -19.74
N GLY A 121 18.29 2.44 -19.90
CA GLY A 121 17.82 1.36 -20.79
C GLY A 121 17.94 -0.04 -20.18
N PHE A 122 18.04 -0.16 -18.87
CA PHE A 122 18.20 -1.44 -18.16
C PHE A 122 17.10 -1.69 -17.11
N CYS A 123 17.00 -2.94 -16.66
CA CYS A 123 16.19 -3.38 -15.53
C CYS A 123 16.87 -4.54 -14.81
N PHE A 124 16.39 -4.87 -13.61
CA PHE A 124 16.67 -6.14 -12.96
C PHE A 124 15.70 -7.20 -13.48
N GLY A 125 16.24 -8.33 -13.98
CA GLY A 125 15.44 -9.32 -14.72
C GLY A 125 14.30 -9.96 -13.91
N PRO A 126 14.55 -10.53 -12.71
CA PRO A 126 13.49 -11.14 -11.91
C PRO A 126 12.43 -10.12 -11.47
N ASP A 127 11.17 -10.42 -11.78
CA ASP A 127 10.02 -9.60 -11.41
C ASP A 127 9.12 -10.33 -10.42
N VAL A 128 8.74 -9.66 -9.35
CA VAL A 128 7.84 -10.23 -8.34
C VAL A 128 6.59 -9.37 -8.21
N ALA A 129 5.45 -9.97 -7.86
CA ALA A 129 4.19 -9.23 -7.66
C ALA A 129 4.28 -8.16 -6.56
N THR A 130 5.23 -8.31 -5.65
CA THR A 130 5.50 -7.40 -4.54
C THR A 130 6.60 -6.37 -4.85
N SER A 131 6.97 -6.16 -6.12
CA SER A 131 8.10 -5.31 -6.56
C SER A 131 8.12 -3.91 -5.94
N SER A 132 6.95 -3.33 -5.67
CA SER A 132 6.82 -2.00 -5.05
C SER A 132 7.30 -1.91 -3.59
N ARG A 133 7.62 -3.06 -2.96
CA ARG A 133 8.02 -3.14 -1.54
C ARG A 133 9.02 -4.25 -1.21
N ALA A 134 9.10 -5.32 -2.02
CA ALA A 134 10.08 -6.39 -1.83
C ALA A 134 11.50 -5.84 -1.91
N THR A 135 12.32 -6.19 -0.91
CA THR A 135 13.73 -5.77 -0.86
C THR A 135 14.62 -6.80 -1.55
N LEU A 136 15.71 -6.35 -2.15
CA LEU A 136 16.64 -7.23 -2.89
C LEU A 136 17.27 -8.28 -1.98
N GLY A 137 17.64 -7.94 -0.74
CA GLY A 137 18.14 -8.94 0.21
C GLY A 137 17.10 -10.02 0.53
N GLY A 138 15.80 -9.65 0.62
CA GLY A 138 14.71 -10.62 0.77
C GLY A 138 14.50 -11.48 -0.48
N MET A 139 14.62 -10.90 -1.68
CA MET A 139 14.52 -11.62 -2.95
C MET A 139 15.68 -12.63 -3.11
N ILE A 140 16.89 -12.24 -2.74
CA ILE A 140 18.05 -13.15 -2.74
C ILE A 140 17.85 -14.27 -1.71
N ALA A 141 17.48 -13.92 -0.47
CA ALA A 141 17.29 -14.91 0.59
C ALA A 141 16.23 -15.97 0.25
N ASN A 142 15.18 -15.61 -0.51
CA ASN A 142 14.17 -16.56 -1.00
C ASN A 142 14.48 -17.14 -2.39
N ASN A 143 15.50 -16.65 -3.07
CA ASN A 143 15.75 -16.90 -4.50
C ASN A 143 14.47 -16.69 -5.32
N SER A 144 13.86 -15.51 -5.14
CA SER A 144 12.56 -15.17 -5.72
C SER A 144 12.59 -15.15 -7.24
N SER A 145 11.43 -15.41 -7.84
CA SER A 145 11.22 -15.29 -9.28
C SER A 145 9.80 -14.75 -9.53
N GLY A 146 9.38 -14.58 -10.77
CA GLY A 146 8.06 -14.09 -11.10
C GLY A 146 7.56 -14.61 -12.44
N ALA A 147 6.69 -13.81 -13.08
CA ALA A 147 6.01 -14.16 -14.32
C ALA A 147 6.98 -14.48 -15.46
N ARG A 148 8.10 -13.77 -15.53
CA ARG A 148 9.10 -13.86 -16.61
C ARG A 148 10.27 -14.77 -16.28
N CYS A 149 10.07 -15.69 -15.33
CA CYS A 149 11.03 -16.72 -15.00
C CYS A 149 11.50 -17.55 -16.21
N PRO A 150 10.66 -17.83 -17.24
CA PRO A 150 11.12 -18.55 -18.43
C PRO A 150 12.27 -17.89 -19.19
N ILE A 151 12.43 -16.58 -19.11
CA ILE A 151 13.49 -15.82 -19.81
C ILE A 151 14.57 -15.26 -18.89
N TYR A 152 14.19 -14.87 -17.65
CA TYR A 152 15.13 -14.25 -16.71
C TYR A 152 15.62 -15.20 -15.62
N GLY A 153 15.03 -16.40 -15.49
CA GLY A 153 15.36 -17.30 -14.40
C GLY A 153 14.88 -16.79 -13.03
N THR A 154 15.67 -17.07 -12.02
CA THR A 154 15.42 -16.69 -10.62
C THR A 154 16.44 -15.64 -10.16
N THR A 155 16.31 -15.13 -8.95
CA THR A 155 17.18 -14.05 -8.45
C THR A 155 18.67 -14.45 -8.44
N VAL A 156 19.01 -15.70 -8.11
CA VAL A 156 20.41 -16.16 -8.06
C VAL A 156 21.11 -16.07 -9.42
N ASP A 157 20.39 -16.21 -10.53
CA ASP A 157 20.93 -16.09 -11.89
C ASP A 157 21.47 -14.67 -12.20
N HIS A 158 21.16 -13.72 -11.32
CA HIS A 158 21.56 -12.31 -11.42
C HIS A 158 22.48 -11.86 -10.28
N VAL A 159 22.85 -12.73 -9.35
CA VAL A 159 23.78 -12.41 -8.26
C VAL A 159 25.20 -12.68 -8.71
N ILE A 160 26.09 -11.67 -8.61
CA ILE A 160 27.52 -11.78 -8.92
C ILE A 160 28.31 -11.99 -7.63
N SER A 161 28.04 -11.19 -6.61
CA SER A 161 28.67 -11.33 -5.30
C SER A 161 27.73 -10.87 -4.19
N LEU A 162 27.97 -11.36 -2.97
CA LEU A 162 27.25 -10.98 -1.76
C LEU A 162 28.22 -10.56 -0.68
N GLU A 163 27.89 -9.50 0.03
CA GLU A 163 28.47 -9.18 1.33
C GLU A 163 27.54 -9.70 2.41
N ILE A 164 28.06 -10.61 3.24
CA ILE A 164 27.27 -11.31 4.27
C ILE A 164 27.86 -11.12 5.66
N VAL A 165 27.00 -11.24 6.67
CA VAL A 165 27.40 -11.24 8.08
C VAL A 165 27.08 -12.60 8.67
N LEU A 166 28.10 -13.28 9.20
CA LEU A 166 28.00 -14.59 9.86
C LEU A 166 27.62 -14.44 11.35
N ALA A 167 27.21 -15.53 11.97
CA ALA A 167 26.78 -15.57 13.38
C ALA A 167 27.91 -15.17 14.36
N ASP A 168 29.17 -15.37 13.99
CA ASP A 168 30.34 -14.98 14.79
C ASP A 168 30.76 -13.52 14.57
N GLY A 169 30.03 -12.77 13.73
CA GLY A 169 30.26 -11.38 13.40
C GLY A 169 31.24 -11.15 12.24
N ARG A 170 31.84 -12.18 11.64
CA ARG A 170 32.63 -11.97 10.42
C ARG A 170 31.80 -11.38 9.31
N VAL A 171 32.35 -10.38 8.63
CA VAL A 171 31.81 -9.81 7.39
C VAL A 171 32.62 -10.37 6.23
N GLU A 172 31.97 -11.09 5.34
CA GLU A 172 32.63 -11.80 4.24
C GLU A 172 32.02 -11.42 2.90
N LYS A 173 32.86 -11.31 1.86
CA LYS A 173 32.40 -11.14 0.48
C LYS A 173 32.55 -12.45 -0.25
N ILE A 174 31.45 -12.98 -0.79
CA ILE A 174 31.41 -14.27 -1.51
C ILE A 174 30.95 -14.08 -2.95
N GLY A 175 31.34 -14.98 -3.83
CA GLY A 175 31.05 -14.99 -5.27
C GLY A 175 32.09 -15.80 -6.00
N GLU A 176 31.95 -16.01 -7.31
CA GLU A 176 32.85 -16.82 -8.11
C GLU A 176 34.34 -16.41 -8.00
N ASN A 177 34.60 -15.11 -7.93
CA ASN A 177 35.94 -14.52 -7.89
C ASN A 177 36.46 -14.20 -6.48
N HIS A 178 35.82 -14.75 -5.44
CA HIS A 178 36.18 -14.47 -4.04
C HIS A 178 36.64 -15.75 -3.33
N GLU A 179 37.79 -15.69 -2.67
CA GLU A 179 38.39 -16.81 -1.94
C GLU A 179 37.89 -16.97 -0.49
N SER A 180 37.02 -16.04 -0.02
CA SER A 180 36.44 -16.10 1.31
C SER A 180 35.71 -17.42 1.57
N LEU A 181 35.73 -17.86 2.82
CA LEU A 181 35.13 -19.12 3.27
C LEU A 181 35.61 -20.38 2.54
N GLY A 182 36.93 -20.43 2.21
CA GLY A 182 37.49 -21.54 1.47
C GLY A 182 37.37 -22.89 2.17
N ARG A 183 37.42 -22.93 3.51
CA ARG A 183 37.23 -24.16 4.31
C ARG A 183 35.77 -24.63 4.20
N GLU A 184 34.82 -23.74 4.44
CA GLU A 184 33.38 -24.03 4.36
C GLU A 184 33.00 -24.47 2.95
N ARG A 185 33.55 -23.84 1.92
CA ARG A 185 33.34 -24.21 0.51
C ARG A 185 33.84 -25.63 0.21
N ALA A 186 35.06 -25.99 0.61
CA ALA A 186 35.63 -27.33 0.37
C ALA A 186 34.85 -28.43 1.10
N GLU A 187 34.34 -28.14 2.30
CA GLU A 187 33.48 -29.06 3.06
C GLU A 187 32.15 -29.28 2.34
N ILE A 188 31.51 -28.22 1.89
CA ILE A 188 30.22 -28.24 1.16
C ILE A 188 30.39 -29.00 -0.16
N GLU A 189 31.43 -28.76 -0.92
CA GLU A 189 31.70 -29.43 -2.18
C GLU A 189 31.78 -30.96 -1.96
N LYS A 190 32.53 -31.40 -0.95
CA LYS A 190 32.64 -32.81 -0.59
C LYS A 190 31.29 -33.43 -0.25
N LEU A 191 30.48 -32.75 0.56
CA LEU A 191 29.15 -33.20 0.98
C LEU A 191 28.21 -33.35 -0.23
N ILE A 192 28.17 -32.36 -1.11
CA ILE A 192 27.29 -32.38 -2.28
C ILE A 192 27.66 -33.46 -3.28
N HIS A 193 29.00 -33.71 -3.51
CA HIS A 193 29.43 -34.75 -4.39
C HIS A 193 28.94 -36.15 -3.98
N THR A 194 28.84 -36.43 -2.68
CA THR A 194 28.36 -37.72 -2.17
C THR A 194 26.89 -37.99 -2.44
N THR A 195 26.08 -36.94 -2.70
CA THR A 195 24.61 -37.02 -2.87
C THR A 195 24.16 -36.86 -4.29
N ARG A 196 25.07 -36.75 -5.27
CA ARG A 196 24.74 -36.52 -6.68
C ARG A 196 23.72 -37.52 -7.26
N THR A 197 23.83 -38.78 -6.93
CA THR A 197 22.91 -39.81 -7.39
C THR A 197 21.51 -39.66 -6.80
N GLU A 198 21.41 -39.34 -5.51
CA GLU A 198 20.13 -39.13 -4.87
C GLU A 198 19.43 -37.83 -5.38
N MET A 199 20.21 -36.78 -5.64
CA MET A 199 19.68 -35.56 -6.28
C MET A 199 19.07 -35.85 -7.64
N ALA A 200 19.81 -36.57 -8.53
CA ALA A 200 19.31 -36.93 -9.86
C ALA A 200 18.00 -37.76 -9.82
N LYS A 201 17.88 -38.63 -8.81
CA LYS A 201 16.69 -39.45 -8.59
C LYS A 201 15.46 -38.62 -8.13
N ARG A 202 15.66 -37.66 -7.21
CA ARG A 202 14.60 -36.90 -6.60
C ARG A 202 14.23 -35.63 -7.36
N TRP A 203 15.21 -35.01 -7.99
CA TRP A 203 15.14 -33.74 -8.69
C TRP A 203 15.42 -33.91 -10.19
N PRO A 204 14.53 -34.54 -10.94
CA PRO A 204 14.72 -34.70 -12.37
C PRO A 204 14.71 -33.34 -13.08
N PRO A 205 15.42 -33.19 -14.21
CA PRO A 205 15.51 -31.94 -14.95
C PRO A 205 14.16 -31.48 -15.49
N GLY A 206 14.08 -30.19 -15.90
CA GLY A 206 12.92 -29.57 -16.55
C GLY A 206 11.99 -28.81 -15.61
N LEU A 207 12.33 -28.70 -14.32
CA LEU A 207 11.68 -27.74 -13.44
C LEU A 207 12.24 -26.33 -13.72
N ILE A 208 11.38 -25.37 -14.02
CA ILE A 208 11.77 -23.96 -14.30
C ILE A 208 11.98 -23.17 -13.01
N LYS A 209 11.20 -23.49 -11.98
CA LYS A 209 11.31 -22.91 -10.65
C LYS A 209 12.39 -23.61 -9.80
N ARG A 210 12.67 -23.05 -8.61
CA ARG A 210 13.69 -23.61 -7.69
C ARG A 210 13.25 -24.90 -7.01
N TRP A 211 14.21 -25.70 -6.58
CA TRP A 211 13.99 -26.75 -5.59
C TRP A 211 13.95 -26.17 -4.16
N PRO A 212 13.24 -26.81 -3.21
CA PRO A 212 13.17 -26.29 -1.85
C PRO A 212 14.47 -26.54 -1.06
N GLY A 213 14.81 -25.63 -0.19
CA GLY A 213 16.03 -25.64 0.62
C GLY A 213 17.20 -24.93 -0.05
N TYR A 214 18.43 -25.33 0.27
CA TYR A 214 19.65 -24.71 -0.27
C TYR A 214 19.90 -25.13 -1.71
N GLY A 215 20.49 -24.26 -2.53
CA GLY A 215 20.73 -24.49 -3.97
C GLY A 215 21.89 -25.44 -4.26
N ILE A 216 21.86 -26.63 -3.66
CA ILE A 216 22.92 -27.62 -3.78
C ILE A 216 23.08 -28.16 -5.21
N GLU A 217 21.99 -28.21 -5.99
CA GLU A 217 22.03 -28.60 -7.40
C GLU A 217 22.75 -27.55 -8.26
N ARG A 218 22.61 -26.28 -7.94
CA ARG A 218 23.30 -25.19 -8.64
C ARG A 218 24.78 -25.15 -8.28
N PHE A 219 25.10 -25.30 -7.00
CA PHE A 219 26.49 -25.40 -6.53
C PHE A 219 27.24 -26.55 -7.14
N LEU A 220 26.58 -27.66 -7.44
CA LEU A 220 27.19 -28.80 -8.14
C LEU A 220 27.71 -28.42 -9.54
N HIS A 221 27.07 -27.46 -10.21
CA HIS A 221 27.48 -26.98 -11.53
C HIS A 221 28.49 -25.82 -11.46
N ALA A 222 28.54 -25.10 -10.34
CA ALA A 222 29.41 -23.95 -10.08
C ALA A 222 30.03 -24.04 -8.66
N PRO A 223 30.93 -24.98 -8.37
CA PRO A 223 31.36 -25.29 -7.00
C PRO A 223 32.22 -24.19 -6.36
N ASN A 224 32.70 -23.24 -7.13
CA ASN A 224 33.44 -22.08 -6.61
C ASN A 224 32.56 -20.95 -6.14
N ASP A 225 31.25 -21.00 -6.38
CA ASP A 225 30.30 -19.90 -6.11
C ASP A 225 29.32 -20.22 -4.99
N LEU A 226 29.67 -19.79 -3.78
CA LEU A 226 28.80 -19.89 -2.59
C LEU A 226 27.51 -19.05 -2.67
N THR A 227 27.37 -18.11 -3.62
CA THR A 227 26.13 -17.38 -3.80
C THR A 227 24.97 -18.31 -4.12
N ASN A 228 25.24 -19.44 -4.82
CA ASN A 228 24.27 -20.49 -5.12
C ASN A 228 23.70 -21.17 -3.87
N ILE A 229 24.46 -21.26 -2.79
CA ILE A 229 24.03 -21.82 -1.50
C ILE A 229 23.28 -20.78 -0.66
N LEU A 230 23.78 -19.53 -0.66
CA LEU A 230 23.20 -18.44 0.15
C LEU A 230 21.87 -17.92 -0.43
N ALA A 231 21.76 -17.84 -1.76
CA ALA A 231 20.50 -17.49 -2.41
C ALA A 231 19.47 -18.62 -2.24
N GLY A 232 18.37 -18.30 -1.60
CA GLY A 232 17.35 -19.28 -1.22
C GLY A 232 17.55 -19.93 0.15
N SER A 233 18.55 -19.48 0.93
CA SER A 233 18.78 -19.95 2.30
C SER A 233 17.79 -19.39 3.33
N GLU A 234 16.91 -18.49 2.95
CA GLU A 234 15.83 -17.95 3.79
C GLU A 234 16.35 -17.31 5.09
N GLY A 235 17.57 -16.74 5.04
CA GLY A 235 18.21 -16.14 6.20
C GLY A 235 18.58 -17.14 7.30
N THR A 236 18.78 -18.44 6.97
CA THR A 236 19.20 -19.47 7.93
C THR A 236 20.70 -19.66 8.00
N LEU A 237 21.48 -19.17 7.03
CA LEU A 237 22.94 -19.35 6.96
C LEU A 237 23.72 -18.10 7.38
N ALA A 238 23.28 -16.94 6.94
CA ALA A 238 23.89 -15.65 7.19
C ALA A 238 22.88 -14.51 6.99
N ALA A 239 23.22 -13.30 7.40
CA ALA A 239 22.51 -12.09 7.05
C ALA A 239 23.16 -11.47 5.79
N ILE A 240 22.37 -11.20 4.75
CA ILE A 240 22.82 -10.53 3.53
C ILE A 240 22.79 -9.03 3.77
N PHE A 241 23.95 -8.35 3.62
CA PHE A 241 24.05 -6.90 3.80
C PHE A 241 24.01 -6.15 2.47
N SER A 242 24.75 -6.58 1.47
CA SER A 242 24.75 -5.98 0.13
C SER A 242 25.00 -7.02 -0.95
N ALA A 243 24.73 -6.64 -2.20
CA ALA A 243 24.92 -7.51 -3.36
C ALA A 243 25.40 -6.72 -4.57
N GLU A 244 26.25 -7.34 -5.39
CA GLU A 244 26.52 -6.94 -6.76
C GLU A 244 25.64 -7.77 -7.68
N LEU A 245 24.85 -7.07 -8.51
CA LEU A 245 23.80 -7.67 -9.34
C LEU A 245 24.05 -7.42 -10.82
N LYS A 246 23.75 -8.44 -11.64
CA LYS A 246 23.69 -8.33 -13.08
C LYS A 246 22.37 -7.70 -13.49
N ILE A 247 22.42 -6.73 -14.43
CA ILE A 247 21.26 -6.05 -14.99
C ILE A 247 21.02 -6.46 -16.45
N CYS A 248 19.76 -6.41 -16.88
CA CYS A 248 19.32 -6.81 -18.21
C CYS A 248 18.88 -5.59 -19.03
N PRO A 249 19.11 -5.56 -20.35
CA PRO A 249 18.51 -4.55 -21.22
C PRO A 249 16.99 -4.60 -21.14
N LEU A 250 16.34 -3.44 -21.20
CA LEU A 250 14.89 -3.37 -21.35
C LEU A 250 14.48 -3.98 -22.71
N PRO A 251 13.37 -4.76 -22.74
CA PRO A 251 12.85 -5.28 -24.00
C PRO A 251 12.49 -4.12 -24.95
N ARG A 252 12.92 -4.23 -26.21
CA ARG A 252 12.65 -3.20 -27.24
C ARG A 252 11.18 -3.14 -27.61
N GLU A 253 10.53 -4.30 -27.67
CA GLU A 253 9.11 -4.44 -28.00
C GLU A 253 8.42 -5.34 -26.99
N LYS A 254 7.13 -5.14 -26.80
CA LYS A 254 6.26 -5.96 -25.96
C LYS A 254 4.90 -6.13 -26.60
N GLY A 255 4.31 -7.30 -26.43
CA GLY A 255 2.93 -7.52 -26.84
C GLY A 255 2.26 -8.58 -25.98
N LEU A 256 0.96 -8.42 -25.77
CA LEU A 256 0.12 -9.36 -25.02
C LEU A 256 -0.93 -10.00 -25.92
N GLY A 257 -1.04 -11.33 -25.84
CA GLY A 257 -2.22 -12.07 -26.25
C GLY A 257 -3.03 -12.48 -25.03
N LEU A 258 -4.29 -12.07 -24.98
CA LEU A 258 -5.22 -12.43 -23.93
C LEU A 258 -6.19 -13.48 -24.46
N ILE A 259 -6.21 -14.67 -23.86
CA ILE A 259 -7.09 -15.76 -24.28
C ILE A 259 -8.04 -16.08 -23.14
N PHE A 260 -9.34 -16.12 -23.42
CA PHE A 260 -10.40 -16.32 -22.44
C PHE A 260 -10.99 -17.72 -22.57
N PHE A 261 -11.29 -18.37 -21.44
CA PHE A 261 -11.74 -19.77 -21.38
C PHE A 261 -13.00 -19.95 -20.55
N ALA A 262 -13.73 -21.03 -20.85
CA ALA A 262 -14.89 -21.46 -20.09
C ALA A 262 -14.52 -22.24 -18.82
N SER A 263 -13.28 -22.75 -18.73
CA SER A 263 -12.82 -23.50 -17.57
C SER A 263 -11.30 -23.34 -17.33
N ILE A 264 -10.88 -23.60 -16.09
CA ILE A 264 -9.46 -23.67 -15.72
C ILE A 264 -8.75 -24.82 -16.45
N ALA A 265 -9.42 -25.95 -16.61
CA ALA A 265 -8.86 -27.13 -17.27
C ALA A 265 -8.46 -26.85 -18.73
N GLU A 266 -9.33 -26.16 -19.49
CA GLU A 266 -9.01 -25.72 -20.86
C GLU A 266 -7.81 -24.76 -20.89
N ALA A 267 -7.76 -23.82 -19.97
CA ALA A 267 -6.64 -22.87 -19.88
C ALA A 267 -5.31 -23.58 -19.58
N MET A 268 -5.31 -24.58 -18.71
CA MET A 268 -4.10 -25.36 -18.41
C MET A 268 -3.65 -26.20 -19.61
N GLN A 269 -4.57 -26.82 -20.35
CA GLN A 269 -4.24 -27.54 -21.57
C GLN A 269 -3.66 -26.59 -22.64
N ALA A 270 -4.31 -25.43 -22.84
CA ALA A 270 -3.83 -24.40 -23.75
C ALA A 270 -2.44 -23.87 -23.36
N THR A 271 -2.14 -23.78 -22.06
CA THR A 271 -0.80 -23.37 -21.60
C THR A 271 0.29 -24.26 -22.20
N VAL A 272 0.10 -25.60 -22.18
CA VAL A 272 1.09 -26.54 -22.73
C VAL A 272 1.27 -26.33 -24.23
N GLU A 273 0.17 -26.13 -24.97
CA GLU A 273 0.19 -25.90 -26.44
C GLU A 273 0.83 -24.55 -26.84
N LEU A 274 0.83 -23.56 -25.91
CA LEU A 274 1.40 -22.25 -26.15
C LEU A 274 2.88 -22.14 -25.83
N LEU A 275 3.46 -23.10 -25.11
CA LEU A 275 4.90 -23.11 -24.80
C LEU A 275 5.78 -23.14 -26.06
N ASP A 276 5.31 -23.75 -27.15
CA ASP A 276 6.02 -23.81 -28.42
C ASP A 276 6.26 -22.43 -29.04
N LEU A 277 5.43 -21.44 -28.70
CA LEU A 277 5.61 -20.05 -29.12
C LEU A 277 6.71 -19.31 -28.36
N LYS A 278 7.37 -19.97 -27.38
CA LYS A 278 8.43 -19.41 -26.53
C LYS A 278 8.07 -18.05 -25.93
N PRO A 279 6.93 -17.95 -25.21
CA PRO A 279 6.52 -16.69 -24.60
C PRO A 279 7.45 -16.27 -23.46
N ALA A 280 7.56 -14.97 -23.24
CA ALA A 280 8.24 -14.39 -22.07
C ALA A 280 7.51 -14.74 -20.77
N ALA A 281 6.17 -14.81 -20.83
CA ALA A 281 5.31 -15.23 -19.73
C ALA A 281 4.00 -15.83 -20.25
N ILE A 282 3.44 -16.81 -19.52
CA ILE A 282 2.03 -17.19 -19.58
C ILE A 282 1.51 -17.10 -18.15
N GLU A 283 0.60 -16.16 -17.92
CA GLU A 283 -0.02 -15.93 -16.61
C GLU A 283 -1.48 -16.31 -16.62
N HIS A 284 -1.91 -17.01 -15.59
CA HIS A 284 -3.30 -17.41 -15.41
C HIS A 284 -4.01 -16.51 -14.41
N ILE A 285 -5.25 -16.12 -14.74
CA ILE A 285 -6.19 -15.40 -13.87
C ILE A 285 -7.54 -16.11 -13.94
N ASP A 286 -8.17 -16.32 -12.78
CA ASP A 286 -9.48 -16.98 -12.66
C ASP A 286 -10.61 -16.01 -12.25
N ARG A 287 -11.85 -16.52 -12.28
CA ARG A 287 -13.07 -15.78 -11.96
C ARG A 287 -13.06 -15.12 -10.57
N PRO A 288 -12.64 -15.81 -9.47
CA PRO A 288 -12.58 -15.18 -8.15
C PRO A 288 -11.74 -13.90 -8.11
N LEU A 289 -10.64 -13.87 -8.87
CA LEU A 289 -9.79 -12.68 -8.94
C LEU A 289 -10.47 -11.55 -9.73
N PHE A 290 -11.15 -11.85 -10.84
CA PHE A 290 -11.94 -10.84 -11.56
C PHE A 290 -13.07 -10.28 -10.70
N ASP A 291 -13.77 -11.13 -9.97
CA ASP A 291 -14.86 -10.70 -9.08
C ASP A 291 -14.35 -9.80 -7.95
N GLY A 292 -13.13 -10.04 -7.43
CA GLY A 292 -12.46 -9.19 -6.46
C GLY A 292 -12.18 -7.75 -6.93
N THR A 293 -12.18 -7.49 -8.24
CA THR A 293 -11.99 -6.15 -8.81
C THR A 293 -13.29 -5.33 -8.94
N LYS A 294 -14.47 -5.96 -8.78
CA LYS A 294 -15.77 -5.28 -8.90
C LYS A 294 -15.89 -4.12 -7.90
N GLY A 295 -16.37 -2.99 -8.39
CA GLY A 295 -16.59 -1.79 -7.55
C GLY A 295 -15.32 -1.06 -7.12
N GLN A 296 -14.14 -1.49 -7.56
CA GLN A 296 -12.88 -0.80 -7.29
C GLN A 296 -12.51 0.13 -8.44
N LEU A 297 -12.51 1.45 -8.17
CA LEU A 297 -12.29 2.50 -9.17
C LEU A 297 -10.99 2.29 -9.97
N GLN A 298 -9.92 1.85 -9.30
CA GLN A 298 -8.61 1.64 -9.93
C GLN A 298 -8.60 0.54 -11.02
N PHE A 299 -9.56 -0.41 -10.99
CA PHE A 299 -9.63 -1.51 -11.96
C PHE A 299 -10.74 -1.35 -12.99
N GLN A 300 -11.58 -0.31 -12.89
CA GLN A 300 -12.74 -0.15 -13.79
C GLN A 300 -12.31 -0.11 -15.26
N ALA A 301 -11.32 0.70 -15.61
CA ALA A 301 -10.81 0.79 -16.97
C ALA A 301 -10.26 -0.55 -17.51
N ALA A 302 -9.61 -1.34 -16.64
CA ALA A 302 -9.14 -2.67 -17.02
C ALA A 302 -10.31 -3.67 -17.23
N ARG A 303 -11.35 -3.62 -16.40
CA ARG A 303 -12.57 -4.44 -16.55
C ARG A 303 -13.28 -4.13 -17.86
N ASP A 304 -13.42 -2.85 -18.20
CA ASP A 304 -14.02 -2.38 -19.46
C ASP A 304 -13.18 -2.84 -20.66
N LEU A 305 -11.84 -2.69 -20.59
CA LEU A 305 -10.92 -3.19 -21.61
C LEU A 305 -11.08 -4.70 -21.82
N LEU A 306 -11.24 -5.48 -20.76
CA LEU A 306 -11.38 -6.93 -20.80
C LEU A 306 -12.82 -7.39 -21.11
N GLU A 307 -13.79 -6.49 -21.19
CA GLU A 307 -15.20 -6.77 -21.45
C GLU A 307 -15.82 -7.78 -20.44
N LEU A 308 -15.41 -7.71 -19.17
CA LEU A 308 -15.76 -8.72 -18.17
C LEU A 308 -17.24 -8.74 -17.80
N GLU A 309 -17.97 -7.62 -17.97
CA GLU A 309 -19.42 -7.54 -17.69
C GLU A 309 -20.25 -8.07 -18.86
N THR A 310 -19.82 -7.81 -20.09
CA THR A 310 -20.58 -8.17 -21.32
C THR A 310 -20.21 -9.54 -21.86
N LYS A 311 -18.99 -10.01 -21.63
CA LYS A 311 -18.46 -11.28 -22.11
C LYS A 311 -17.72 -12.02 -20.98
N PRO A 312 -18.44 -12.54 -19.99
CA PRO A 312 -17.83 -13.20 -18.83
C PRO A 312 -17.03 -14.45 -19.24
N CYS A 313 -16.03 -14.78 -18.43
CA CYS A 313 -15.21 -16.00 -18.57
C CYS A 313 -14.89 -16.56 -17.18
N GLU A 314 -14.54 -17.84 -17.12
CA GLU A 314 -14.07 -18.47 -15.88
C GLU A 314 -12.55 -18.35 -15.70
N SER A 315 -11.82 -18.16 -16.81
CA SER A 315 -10.37 -18.21 -16.82
C SER A 315 -9.80 -17.38 -17.96
N MET A 316 -8.61 -16.80 -17.77
CA MET A 316 -7.88 -16.05 -18.80
C MET A 316 -6.39 -16.36 -18.71
N LEU A 317 -5.74 -16.52 -19.86
CA LEU A 317 -4.28 -16.52 -19.99
C LEU A 317 -3.82 -15.18 -20.55
N ILE A 318 -2.77 -14.64 -19.95
CA ILE A 318 -1.98 -13.51 -20.43
C ILE A 318 -0.69 -14.08 -20.99
N VAL A 319 -0.53 -14.01 -22.32
CA VAL A 319 0.66 -14.52 -23.04
C VAL A 319 1.48 -13.32 -23.49
N GLU A 320 2.70 -13.16 -22.98
CA GLU A 320 3.57 -12.00 -23.25
C GLU A 320 4.74 -12.40 -24.14
N PHE A 321 5.06 -11.54 -25.10
CA PHE A 321 6.21 -11.71 -26.01
C PHE A 321 7.10 -10.46 -26.02
N TYR A 322 8.43 -10.68 -26.16
CA TYR A 322 9.47 -9.65 -26.18
C TYR A 322 10.30 -9.67 -27.48
N GLU A 323 10.22 -10.76 -28.23
CA GLU A 323 10.92 -10.94 -29.50
C GLU A 323 9.91 -11.35 -30.57
N ASP A 324 10.12 -10.90 -31.80
CA ASP A 324 9.26 -11.20 -32.96
C ASP A 324 7.77 -10.99 -32.65
N VAL A 325 7.47 -9.90 -31.94
CA VAL A 325 6.18 -9.68 -31.28
C VAL A 325 5.00 -9.79 -32.25
N ALA A 326 5.09 -9.15 -33.41
CA ALA A 326 4.00 -9.15 -34.39
C ALA A 326 3.76 -10.55 -34.97
N GLU A 327 4.80 -11.32 -35.28
CA GLU A 327 4.72 -12.68 -35.81
C GLU A 327 4.13 -13.62 -34.77
N ARG A 328 4.68 -13.61 -33.52
CA ARG A 328 4.22 -14.50 -32.46
C ARG A 328 2.77 -14.23 -32.05
N LEU A 329 2.35 -12.97 -32.03
CA LEU A 329 0.94 -12.62 -31.78
C LEU A 329 0.02 -13.11 -32.91
N SER A 330 0.47 -13.04 -34.18
CA SER A 330 -0.26 -13.57 -35.31
C SER A 330 -0.40 -15.10 -35.24
N LEU A 331 0.69 -15.80 -34.91
CA LEU A 331 0.68 -17.25 -34.70
C LEU A 331 -0.24 -17.66 -33.55
N LEU A 332 -0.21 -16.91 -32.45
CA LEU A 332 -1.13 -17.14 -31.31
C LEU A 332 -2.59 -16.99 -31.74
N GLN A 333 -2.92 -15.94 -32.50
CA GLN A 333 -4.27 -15.69 -32.98
C GLN A 333 -4.74 -16.76 -33.96
N ALA A 334 -3.82 -17.28 -34.78
CA ALA A 334 -4.11 -18.36 -35.74
C ALA A 334 -4.47 -19.70 -35.10
N LYS A 335 -4.04 -19.95 -33.86
CA LYS A 335 -4.38 -21.17 -33.10
C LYS A 335 -5.87 -21.29 -32.76
N LYS A 336 -6.62 -20.19 -32.69
CA LYS A 336 -8.09 -20.16 -32.41
C LYS A 336 -8.48 -20.91 -31.13
N ILE A 337 -7.68 -20.76 -30.08
CA ILE A 337 -7.87 -21.41 -28.78
C ILE A 337 -8.78 -20.57 -27.88
N GLY A 338 -9.61 -21.23 -27.06
CA GLY A 338 -10.50 -20.61 -26.09
C GLY A 338 -11.74 -19.95 -26.68
N LEU A 339 -12.48 -19.21 -25.86
CA LEU A 339 -13.71 -18.53 -26.25
C LEU A 339 -13.46 -17.31 -27.15
N ARG A 340 -12.38 -16.57 -26.89
CA ARG A 340 -11.96 -15.38 -27.64
C ARG A 340 -10.50 -15.03 -27.33
N THR A 341 -9.89 -14.32 -28.27
CA THR A 341 -8.53 -13.79 -28.13
C THR A 341 -8.54 -12.28 -28.34
N LYS A 342 -7.78 -11.55 -27.52
CA LYS A 342 -7.57 -10.10 -27.64
C LYS A 342 -6.07 -9.78 -27.66
N ILE A 343 -5.65 -9.00 -28.63
CA ILE A 343 -4.24 -8.59 -28.80
C ILE A 343 -4.05 -7.17 -28.28
N LEU A 344 -3.02 -6.95 -27.48
CA LEU A 344 -2.65 -5.63 -26.96
C LEU A 344 -1.18 -5.33 -27.27
N THR A 345 -0.93 -4.18 -27.88
CA THR A 345 0.42 -3.64 -28.14
C THR A 345 0.61 -2.25 -27.52
N ASN A 346 -0.48 -1.63 -27.04
CA ASN A 346 -0.41 -0.35 -26.35
C ASN A 346 0.05 -0.54 -24.89
N ALA A 347 1.13 0.15 -24.51
CA ALA A 347 1.75 0.02 -23.19
C ALA A 347 0.77 0.30 -22.04
N ALA A 348 -0.05 1.36 -22.12
CA ALA A 348 -1.00 1.69 -21.06
C ALA A 348 -2.09 0.62 -20.88
N GLN A 349 -2.56 -0.01 -21.98
CA GLN A 349 -3.51 -1.12 -21.91
C GLN A 349 -2.87 -2.37 -21.32
N MET A 350 -1.62 -2.66 -21.67
CA MET A 350 -0.87 -3.77 -21.08
C MET A 350 -0.67 -3.58 -19.59
N ASP A 351 -0.32 -2.38 -19.14
CA ASP A 351 -0.14 -2.05 -17.72
C ASP A 351 -1.45 -2.20 -16.93
N MET A 352 -2.60 -1.86 -17.52
CA MET A 352 -3.93 -2.10 -16.90
C MET A 352 -4.16 -3.59 -16.62
N VAL A 353 -3.83 -4.47 -17.56
CA VAL A 353 -3.97 -5.94 -17.39
C VAL A 353 -3.01 -6.45 -16.31
N TRP A 354 -1.75 -6.05 -16.37
CA TRP A 354 -0.75 -6.41 -15.38
C TRP A 354 -1.08 -5.90 -13.98
N SER A 355 -1.78 -4.76 -13.85
CA SER A 355 -2.20 -4.23 -12.54
C SER A 355 -3.17 -5.16 -11.82
N ILE A 356 -4.13 -5.76 -12.54
CA ILE A 356 -5.03 -6.78 -11.99
C ILE A 356 -4.22 -7.99 -11.51
N ARG A 357 -3.31 -8.50 -12.36
CA ARG A 357 -2.51 -9.68 -12.04
C ARG A 357 -1.62 -9.48 -10.80
N LYS A 358 -0.94 -8.34 -10.71
CA LYS A 358 -0.07 -7.98 -9.57
C LYS A 358 -0.84 -7.81 -8.26
N SER A 359 -2.11 -7.44 -8.32
CA SER A 359 -2.97 -7.23 -7.14
C SER A 359 -3.62 -8.51 -6.61
N GLY A 360 -3.40 -9.66 -7.25
CA GLY A 360 -4.12 -10.92 -7.01
C GLY A 360 -4.20 -11.35 -5.56
N LEU A 361 -3.07 -11.37 -4.82
CA LEU A 361 -3.05 -11.74 -3.40
C LEU A 361 -4.04 -10.91 -2.57
N SER A 362 -3.95 -9.59 -2.70
CA SER A 362 -4.73 -8.67 -1.86
C SER A 362 -6.20 -8.61 -2.29
N LEU A 363 -6.48 -8.78 -3.59
CA LEU A 363 -7.86 -8.86 -4.09
C LEU A 363 -8.58 -10.07 -3.52
N LEU A 364 -7.93 -11.22 -3.52
CA LEU A 364 -8.49 -12.46 -3.02
C LEU A 364 -8.69 -12.42 -1.49
N THR A 365 -7.69 -11.98 -0.75
CA THR A 365 -7.79 -11.90 0.73
C THR A 365 -8.72 -10.81 1.21
N GLY A 366 -9.01 -9.81 0.39
CA GLY A 366 -9.97 -8.74 0.66
C GLY A 366 -11.44 -9.15 0.51
N CYS A 367 -11.81 -10.43 0.50
CA CYS A 367 -13.20 -10.89 0.45
C CYS A 367 -13.94 -10.65 1.78
N VAL A 368 -15.29 -10.52 1.70
CA VAL A 368 -16.16 -10.31 2.86
C VAL A 368 -16.34 -11.64 3.63
N GLY A 369 -16.46 -11.55 4.93
CA GLY A 369 -16.72 -12.69 5.81
C GLY A 369 -15.46 -13.34 6.39
N PRO A 370 -15.61 -14.31 7.31
CA PRO A 370 -14.51 -14.97 8.01
C PRO A 370 -13.75 -15.97 7.14
N ALA A 371 -14.42 -16.61 6.18
CA ALA A 371 -13.78 -17.52 5.24
C ALA A 371 -12.91 -16.75 4.25
N LYS A 372 -11.62 -17.10 4.15
CA LYS A 372 -10.63 -16.40 3.33
C LYS A 372 -9.89 -17.38 2.42
N PRO A 373 -9.45 -16.96 1.21
CA PRO A 373 -8.48 -17.70 0.42
C PRO A 373 -7.13 -17.75 1.14
N VAL A 374 -6.79 -18.91 1.72
CA VAL A 374 -5.61 -19.09 2.58
C VAL A 374 -4.38 -19.47 1.76
N ALA A 375 -3.24 -18.84 2.06
CA ALA A 375 -1.95 -19.13 1.44
C ALA A 375 -1.18 -20.15 2.29
N PHE A 376 -1.06 -21.41 1.80
CA PHE A 376 -0.26 -22.46 2.46
C PHE A 376 0.23 -23.54 1.50
N ILE A 377 -0.50 -23.82 0.41
CA ILE A 377 -0.13 -24.79 -0.64
C ILE A 377 0.23 -24.14 -1.99
N GLU A 378 0.21 -22.82 -2.05
CA GLU A 378 0.19 -21.97 -3.25
C GLU A 378 1.52 -21.89 -4.03
N ASP A 379 2.62 -22.43 -3.49
CA ASP A 379 3.97 -22.27 -4.07
C ASP A 379 4.54 -23.57 -4.67
N ALA A 380 3.70 -24.58 -4.80
CA ALA A 380 4.12 -25.83 -5.40
C ALA A 380 4.29 -25.69 -6.91
N ALA A 381 5.41 -26.17 -7.44
CA ALA A 381 5.76 -26.12 -8.85
C ALA A 381 5.98 -27.53 -9.41
N VAL A 382 5.47 -27.74 -10.62
CA VAL A 382 5.68 -28.96 -11.43
C VAL A 382 6.28 -28.56 -12.78
N ARG A 383 6.72 -29.54 -13.58
CA ARG A 383 7.12 -29.21 -14.97
C ARG A 383 5.91 -28.71 -15.74
N PRO A 384 6.05 -27.67 -16.59
CA PRO A 384 4.88 -27.06 -17.27
C PRO A 384 3.96 -28.05 -17.99
N ALA A 385 4.52 -29.09 -18.62
CA ALA A 385 3.74 -30.14 -19.29
C ALA A 385 2.84 -30.96 -18.34
N GLN A 386 3.13 -30.98 -17.05
CA GLN A 386 2.36 -31.71 -16.02
C GLN A 386 1.25 -30.87 -15.40
N LEU A 387 1.22 -29.57 -15.69
CA LEU A 387 0.31 -28.62 -15.03
C LEU A 387 -1.19 -29.01 -15.14
N PRO A 388 -1.71 -29.47 -16.30
CA PRO A 388 -3.12 -29.91 -16.40
C PRO A 388 -3.46 -31.04 -15.42
N ASP A 389 -2.60 -32.06 -15.33
CA ASP A 389 -2.81 -33.22 -14.46
C ASP A 389 -2.67 -32.86 -12.98
N TYR A 390 -1.68 -32.01 -12.67
CA TYR A 390 -1.50 -31.50 -11.32
C TYR A 390 -2.70 -30.72 -10.82
N VAL A 391 -3.28 -29.84 -11.64
CA VAL A 391 -4.48 -29.05 -11.28
C VAL A 391 -5.68 -29.98 -11.09
N ARG A 392 -5.86 -31.01 -11.93
CA ARG A 392 -6.90 -32.04 -11.72
C ARG A 392 -6.71 -32.75 -10.39
N GLY A 393 -5.47 -33.11 -10.04
CA GLY A 393 -5.14 -33.72 -8.76
C GLY A 393 -5.53 -32.82 -7.57
N LEU A 394 -5.21 -31.53 -7.62
CA LEU A 394 -5.63 -30.57 -6.59
C LEU A 394 -7.14 -30.43 -6.47
N GLN A 395 -7.85 -30.39 -7.59
CA GLN A 395 -9.32 -30.34 -7.60
C GLN A 395 -9.92 -31.62 -6.98
N SER A 396 -9.31 -32.79 -7.22
CA SER A 396 -9.77 -34.08 -6.64
C SER A 396 -9.56 -34.15 -5.13
N ILE A 397 -8.59 -33.43 -4.57
CA ILE A 397 -8.37 -33.28 -3.12
C ILE A 397 -9.45 -32.38 -2.50
N MET A 398 -9.74 -31.24 -3.13
CA MET A 398 -10.58 -30.18 -2.54
C MET A 398 -12.09 -30.45 -2.71
N LYS A 399 -12.49 -31.04 -3.85
CA LYS A 399 -13.92 -31.27 -4.17
C LYS A 399 -14.67 -32.12 -3.13
N PRO A 400 -14.14 -33.25 -2.62
CA PRO A 400 -14.80 -34.03 -1.58
C PRO A 400 -14.97 -33.29 -0.25
N LEU A 401 -14.09 -32.32 0.01
CA LEU A 401 -14.12 -31.48 1.22
C LEU A 401 -15.09 -30.30 1.11
N GLY A 402 -15.74 -30.14 -0.05
CA GLY A 402 -16.61 -28.99 -0.33
C GLY A 402 -15.88 -27.66 -0.39
N LEU A 403 -14.59 -27.66 -0.71
CA LEU A 403 -13.78 -26.45 -0.78
C LEU A 403 -13.75 -25.86 -2.19
N THR A 404 -13.91 -24.54 -2.26
CA THR A 404 -13.58 -23.75 -3.44
C THR A 404 -12.17 -23.19 -3.32
N ALA A 405 -11.53 -22.90 -4.45
CA ALA A 405 -10.21 -22.29 -4.47
C ALA A 405 -10.05 -21.33 -5.64
N SER A 406 -9.19 -20.33 -5.49
CA SER A 406 -8.69 -19.52 -6.59
C SER A 406 -7.39 -20.11 -7.13
N TYR A 407 -7.23 -20.06 -8.46
CA TYR A 407 -6.06 -20.51 -9.21
C TYR A 407 -5.54 -19.34 -10.04
N TYR A 408 -4.39 -18.82 -9.71
CA TYR A 408 -3.75 -17.77 -10.52
C TYR A 408 -2.24 -17.91 -10.43
N GLY A 409 -1.49 -17.52 -11.43
CA GLY A 409 -0.03 -17.60 -11.34
C GLY A 409 0.70 -17.85 -12.65
N HIS A 410 1.89 -18.37 -12.51
CA HIS A 410 2.96 -18.49 -13.49
C HIS A 410 2.82 -19.79 -14.29
N ALA A 411 1.81 -19.88 -15.15
CA ALA A 411 1.48 -21.11 -15.87
C ALA A 411 2.63 -21.59 -16.77
N ALA A 412 3.35 -20.67 -17.45
CA ALA A 412 4.53 -21.01 -18.25
C ALA A 412 5.64 -21.69 -17.45
N SER A 413 5.73 -21.45 -16.15
CA SER A 413 6.74 -22.03 -15.26
C SER A 413 6.23 -23.22 -14.45
N GLY A 414 4.99 -23.67 -14.69
CA GLY A 414 4.40 -24.81 -13.99
C GLY A 414 4.03 -24.52 -12.53
N LEU A 415 3.77 -23.26 -12.17
CA LEU A 415 3.39 -22.83 -10.82
C LEU A 415 2.09 -22.04 -10.85
N LEU A 416 1.12 -22.48 -10.04
CA LEU A 416 -0.11 -21.73 -9.76
C LEU A 416 -0.27 -21.50 -8.27
N HIS A 417 -0.63 -20.27 -7.92
CA HIS A 417 -0.96 -19.90 -6.55
C HIS A 417 -2.39 -20.35 -6.25
N VAL A 418 -2.52 -21.58 -5.77
CA VAL A 418 -3.81 -22.17 -5.42
C VAL A 418 -4.16 -21.82 -3.97
N ARG A 419 -5.34 -21.23 -3.77
CA ARG A 419 -5.77 -20.72 -2.46
C ARG A 419 -7.15 -21.24 -2.10
N PRO A 420 -7.25 -22.33 -1.33
CA PRO A 420 -8.51 -22.82 -0.81
C PRO A 420 -9.17 -21.80 0.11
N VAL A 421 -10.50 -21.68 0.04
CA VAL A 421 -11.29 -20.79 0.90
C VAL A 421 -11.65 -21.54 2.17
N LEU A 422 -11.14 -21.05 3.31
CA LEU A 422 -11.28 -21.67 4.63
C LEU A 422 -11.58 -20.62 5.69
N ASP A 423 -12.42 -20.99 6.66
CA ASP A 423 -12.63 -20.24 7.89
C ASP A 423 -11.83 -20.89 9.04
N LEU A 424 -10.63 -20.41 9.26
CA LEU A 424 -9.73 -20.96 10.28
C LEU A 424 -10.18 -20.71 11.73
N HIS A 425 -11.28 -19.96 11.96
CA HIS A 425 -11.91 -19.87 13.28
C HIS A 425 -12.64 -21.16 13.68
N THR A 426 -12.91 -22.05 12.72
CA THR A 426 -13.64 -23.29 12.97
C THR A 426 -12.72 -24.50 13.04
N ALA A 427 -12.93 -25.37 14.00
CA ALA A 427 -12.18 -26.63 14.12
C ALA A 427 -12.34 -27.53 12.90
N ALA A 428 -13.50 -27.46 12.23
CA ALA A 428 -13.78 -28.22 11.01
C ALA A 428 -12.87 -27.80 9.86
N ASP A 429 -12.73 -26.50 9.63
CA ASP A 429 -11.89 -25.99 8.54
C ASP A 429 -10.38 -26.03 8.87
N LEU A 430 -10.00 -25.95 10.16
CA LEU A 430 -8.63 -26.26 10.59
C LEU A 430 -8.24 -27.73 10.27
N LYS A 431 -9.17 -28.66 10.43
CA LYS A 431 -8.94 -30.07 10.04
C LYS A 431 -8.81 -30.20 8.51
N LYS A 432 -9.64 -29.50 7.72
CA LYS A 432 -9.53 -29.49 6.24
C LYS A 432 -8.23 -28.83 5.80
N PHE A 433 -7.82 -27.74 6.45
CA PHE A 433 -6.55 -27.06 6.20
C PHE A 433 -5.37 -28.03 6.30
N ARG A 434 -5.31 -28.81 7.40
CA ARG A 434 -4.28 -29.83 7.60
C ARG A 434 -4.35 -30.90 6.52
N GLN A 435 -5.53 -31.47 6.27
CA GLN A 435 -5.72 -32.54 5.28
C GLN A 435 -5.29 -32.10 3.88
N VAL A 436 -5.70 -30.89 3.43
CA VAL A 436 -5.31 -30.35 2.13
C VAL A 436 -3.80 -30.18 2.02
N ALA A 437 -3.13 -29.73 3.08
CA ALA A 437 -1.68 -29.60 3.09
C ALA A 437 -0.97 -30.95 2.95
N ASP A 438 -1.38 -31.95 3.72
CA ASP A 438 -0.81 -33.29 3.71
C ASP A 438 -0.98 -33.96 2.33
N GLU A 439 -2.19 -33.93 1.76
CA GLU A 439 -2.51 -34.53 0.47
C GLU A 439 -1.84 -33.78 -0.69
N THR A 440 -1.76 -32.42 -0.62
CA THR A 440 -1.04 -31.64 -1.63
C THR A 440 0.45 -31.94 -1.61
N SER A 441 1.07 -32.06 -0.43
CA SER A 441 2.47 -32.45 -0.30
C SER A 441 2.72 -33.83 -0.93
N ALA A 442 1.83 -34.79 -0.71
CA ALA A 442 1.92 -36.11 -1.34
C ALA A 442 1.78 -36.04 -2.86
N LEU A 443 0.83 -35.25 -3.36
CA LEU A 443 0.61 -35.03 -4.80
C LEU A 443 1.86 -34.43 -5.47
N VAL A 444 2.46 -33.39 -4.89
CA VAL A 444 3.68 -32.78 -5.43
C VAL A 444 4.82 -33.79 -5.57
N ARG A 445 5.00 -34.68 -4.57
CA ARG A 445 6.00 -35.75 -4.64
C ARG A 445 5.73 -36.75 -5.76
N GLN A 446 4.43 -37.09 -6.03
CA GLN A 446 4.06 -37.96 -7.16
C GLN A 446 4.50 -37.37 -8.50
N PHE A 447 4.34 -36.06 -8.67
CA PHE A 447 4.78 -35.33 -9.86
C PHE A 447 6.30 -35.08 -9.87
N LYS A 448 7.05 -35.48 -8.82
CA LYS A 448 8.45 -35.09 -8.60
C LYS A 448 8.65 -33.59 -8.79
N GLY A 449 7.74 -32.80 -8.20
CA GLY A 449 7.75 -31.35 -8.22
C GLY A 449 8.45 -30.75 -7.01
N SER A 450 8.43 -29.42 -6.89
CA SER A 450 8.94 -28.66 -5.77
C SER A 450 7.81 -28.16 -4.87
N LEU A 451 7.93 -28.35 -3.56
CA LEU A 451 6.98 -27.75 -2.58
C LEU A 451 7.11 -26.23 -2.47
N SER A 452 8.24 -25.68 -2.90
CA SER A 452 8.53 -24.25 -2.83
C SER A 452 9.26 -23.79 -4.08
N GLY A 453 8.50 -23.20 -5.00
CA GLY A 453 9.01 -22.69 -6.27
C GLY A 453 9.64 -21.30 -6.18
N GLU A 454 9.16 -20.44 -5.24
CA GLU A 454 9.65 -19.06 -5.11
C GLU A 454 9.43 -18.42 -3.72
N HIS A 455 8.42 -18.83 -2.94
CA HIS A 455 8.09 -18.17 -1.65
C HIS A 455 9.00 -18.60 -0.50
N GLY A 456 9.65 -19.76 -0.62
CA GLY A 456 10.45 -20.37 0.44
C GLY A 456 9.69 -21.49 1.19
N VAL A 457 10.42 -22.18 2.05
CA VAL A 457 9.92 -23.25 2.90
C VAL A 457 9.27 -22.68 4.17
N GLY A 458 10.01 -21.84 4.88
CA GLY A 458 9.55 -21.15 6.10
C GLY A 458 8.93 -22.07 7.14
N ILE A 459 7.91 -21.58 7.85
CA ILE A 459 7.11 -22.38 8.80
C ILE A 459 6.17 -23.32 8.04
N ALA A 460 5.58 -22.85 6.96
CA ALA A 460 4.51 -23.55 6.25
C ALA A 460 4.89 -24.93 5.68
N ARG A 461 6.16 -25.17 5.39
CA ARG A 461 6.58 -26.37 4.64
C ARG A 461 7.68 -27.17 5.33
N THR A 462 8.24 -26.68 6.43
CA THR A 462 9.36 -27.32 7.13
C THR A 462 9.06 -28.78 7.50
N GLU A 463 7.85 -29.10 7.97
CA GLU A 463 7.49 -30.47 8.38
C GLU A 463 7.45 -31.47 7.21
N TYR A 464 7.25 -31.01 5.97
CA TYR A 464 7.21 -31.84 4.77
C TYR A 464 8.57 -32.03 4.10
N MET A 465 9.61 -31.35 4.59
CA MET A 465 10.92 -31.34 3.94
C MET A 465 11.63 -32.71 4.00
N ARG A 466 11.43 -33.47 5.07
CA ARG A 466 12.00 -34.83 5.16
C ARG A 466 11.48 -35.74 4.06
N ASP A 467 10.16 -35.71 3.81
CA ASP A 467 9.53 -36.49 2.75
C ASP A 467 9.97 -36.01 1.36
N GLN A 468 10.11 -34.69 1.18
CA GLN A 468 10.53 -34.07 -0.08
C GLN A 468 11.98 -34.39 -0.43
N LEU A 469 12.89 -34.30 0.53
CA LEU A 469 14.33 -34.41 0.33
C LEU A 469 14.87 -35.86 0.55
N GLY A 470 14.26 -36.60 1.50
CA GLY A 470 14.83 -37.81 2.06
C GLY A 470 16.00 -37.52 2.99
N ASP A 471 16.38 -38.52 3.77
CA ASP A 471 17.37 -38.35 4.83
C ASP A 471 18.78 -37.97 4.32
N ALA A 472 19.18 -38.42 3.15
CA ALA A 472 20.49 -38.11 2.57
C ALA A 472 20.66 -36.63 2.23
N LEU A 473 19.75 -36.04 1.45
CA LEU A 473 19.83 -34.63 1.09
C LEU A 473 19.54 -33.73 2.31
N LEU A 474 18.62 -34.13 3.17
CA LEU A 474 18.35 -33.44 4.43
C LEU A 474 19.60 -33.43 5.33
N GLY A 475 20.33 -34.50 5.39
CA GLY A 475 21.63 -34.62 6.10
C GLY A 475 22.63 -33.59 5.56
N VAL A 476 22.82 -33.53 4.25
CA VAL A 476 23.73 -32.55 3.62
C VAL A 476 23.31 -31.11 3.96
N MET A 477 22.04 -30.77 3.88
CA MET A 477 21.57 -29.43 4.23
C MET A 477 21.83 -29.08 5.70
N ARG A 478 21.70 -30.04 6.61
CA ARG A 478 22.04 -29.84 8.02
C ARG A 478 23.54 -29.61 8.24
N GLU A 479 24.39 -30.32 7.52
CA GLU A 479 25.86 -30.10 7.59
C GLU A 479 26.24 -28.72 7.01
N ILE A 480 25.64 -28.31 5.88
CA ILE A 480 25.82 -26.95 5.34
C ILE A 480 25.41 -25.89 6.40
N LYS A 481 24.26 -26.07 7.05
CA LYS A 481 23.86 -25.19 8.15
C LYS A 481 24.91 -25.12 9.26
N ARG A 482 25.46 -26.26 9.68
CA ARG A 482 26.51 -26.30 10.72
C ARG A 482 27.81 -25.61 10.29
N ALA A 483 28.16 -25.70 9.01
CA ALA A 483 29.36 -25.03 8.48
C ALA A 483 29.25 -23.52 8.57
N PHE A 484 28.10 -22.96 8.25
CA PHE A 484 27.88 -21.51 8.29
C PHE A 484 27.44 -21.00 9.68
N ASP A 485 26.63 -21.74 10.40
CA ASP A 485 26.03 -21.34 11.67
C ASP A 485 26.03 -22.47 12.71
N PRO A 486 27.19 -22.78 13.25
CA PRO A 486 27.38 -23.92 14.18
C PRO A 486 26.59 -23.79 15.48
N LYS A 487 26.25 -22.54 15.88
CA LYS A 487 25.44 -22.27 17.09
C LYS A 487 23.94 -22.25 16.83
N ASN A 488 23.52 -22.43 15.56
CA ASN A 488 22.11 -22.35 15.12
C ASN A 488 21.41 -21.04 15.56
N VAL A 489 22.06 -19.92 15.27
CA VAL A 489 21.60 -18.56 15.61
C VAL A 489 20.56 -18.05 14.62
N PHE A 490 20.80 -18.27 13.32
CA PHE A 490 19.97 -17.73 12.25
C PHE A 490 18.73 -18.58 11.96
N ASN A 491 17.55 -17.97 12.12
CA ASN A 491 16.23 -18.53 11.78
C ASN A 491 16.09 -20.02 12.17
N PRO A 492 16.33 -20.42 13.43
CA PRO A 492 16.32 -21.81 13.84
C PRO A 492 14.98 -22.49 13.58
N GLY A 493 15.02 -23.73 13.08
CA GLY A 493 13.83 -24.57 12.85
C GLY A 493 13.08 -24.26 11.54
N LYS A 494 13.59 -23.37 10.67
CA LYS A 494 13.05 -23.14 9.32
C LYS A 494 13.87 -23.92 8.29
N ILE A 495 13.23 -24.32 7.19
CA ILE A 495 13.70 -25.24 6.15
C ILE A 495 13.73 -26.69 6.63
N PHE A 496 14.27 -26.96 7.81
CA PHE A 496 14.29 -28.28 8.44
C PHE A 496 14.41 -28.14 9.95
N GLU A 497 14.05 -29.21 10.64
CA GLU A 497 14.16 -29.30 12.08
C GLU A 497 15.63 -29.37 12.52
N VAL A 498 16.02 -28.59 13.51
CA VAL A 498 17.38 -28.56 14.04
C VAL A 498 17.36 -28.91 15.52
N GLY A 499 18.17 -29.90 15.91
CA GLY A 499 18.40 -30.33 17.29
C GLY A 499 17.99 -31.78 17.55
N THR A 500 18.79 -32.46 18.39
CA THR A 500 18.55 -33.82 18.88
C THR A 500 17.96 -33.82 20.29
N ASP A 501 17.87 -32.64 20.94
CA ASP A 501 17.45 -32.46 22.32
C ASP A 501 16.03 -31.92 22.47
N ARG A 502 15.53 -31.93 23.72
CA ARG A 502 14.22 -31.37 24.14
C ARG A 502 13.97 -29.89 23.78
N ARG A 503 14.95 -29.20 23.17
CA ARG A 503 14.89 -27.84 22.65
C ARG A 503 14.78 -27.77 21.11
N ALA A 504 14.54 -28.88 20.44
CA ALA A 504 14.33 -28.88 19.00
C ALA A 504 13.11 -28.02 18.65
N VAL A 505 13.31 -27.00 17.79
CA VAL A 505 12.20 -26.19 17.28
C VAL A 505 11.58 -26.95 16.11
N HIS A 506 10.37 -27.43 16.32
CA HIS A 506 9.58 -28.12 15.29
C HIS A 506 8.43 -27.23 14.86
N HIS A 507 8.56 -26.63 13.68
CA HIS A 507 7.46 -25.88 13.08
C HIS A 507 6.53 -26.82 12.31
N LYS A 508 5.28 -26.91 12.75
CA LYS A 508 4.19 -27.56 12.02
C LYS A 508 3.41 -26.49 11.25
N ILE A 509 2.76 -26.88 10.16
CA ILE A 509 1.99 -25.95 9.33
C ILE A 509 0.86 -25.25 10.11
N ASP A 510 0.30 -25.88 11.12
CA ASP A 510 -0.74 -25.34 11.99
C ASP A 510 -0.21 -24.70 13.29
N SER A 511 1.13 -24.69 13.50
CA SER A 511 1.76 -23.98 14.59
C SER A 511 1.87 -22.50 14.32
N HIS A 512 1.78 -21.67 15.38
CA HIS A 512 1.96 -20.22 15.28
C HIS A 512 0.95 -19.49 14.37
N LEU A 513 -0.24 -20.07 14.08
CA LEU A 513 -1.29 -19.34 13.37
C LEU A 513 -1.64 -18.06 14.14
N ARG A 514 -1.88 -16.98 13.38
CA ARG A 514 -2.26 -15.70 14.00
C ARG A 514 -3.56 -15.84 14.76
N GLU A 515 -3.65 -15.20 15.91
CA GLU A 515 -4.82 -15.24 16.76
C GLU A 515 -6.09 -14.76 16.08
N ASN A 516 -5.99 -13.70 15.27
CA ASN A 516 -7.13 -13.18 14.52
C ASN A 516 -7.66 -14.11 13.41
N PHE A 517 -6.96 -15.19 13.08
CA PHE A 517 -7.46 -16.22 12.17
C PHE A 517 -8.10 -17.39 12.92
N THR A 518 -7.81 -17.53 14.21
CA THR A 518 -8.27 -18.66 15.02
C THR A 518 -9.25 -18.26 16.12
N ARG A 519 -9.38 -16.95 16.41
CA ARG A 519 -10.27 -16.41 17.42
C ARG A 519 -10.94 -15.13 16.92
N LEU A 520 -12.26 -15.02 17.12
CA LEU A 520 -13.01 -13.79 16.82
C LEU A 520 -12.65 -12.72 17.84
N LEU A 521 -12.41 -11.49 17.34
CA LEU A 521 -12.08 -10.33 18.14
C LEU A 521 -13.33 -9.80 18.87
N GLU A 522 -13.28 -9.76 20.20
CA GLU A 522 -14.29 -9.12 21.03
C GLU A 522 -13.95 -7.64 21.24
N LEU A 523 -14.91 -6.76 20.98
CA LEU A 523 -14.69 -5.31 21.12
C LEU A 523 -15.15 -4.81 22.50
N PRO A 524 -14.34 -3.97 23.20
CA PRO A 524 -14.73 -3.34 24.45
C PRO A 524 -15.68 -2.15 24.26
N PHE A 525 -16.19 -1.93 23.05
CA PHE A 525 -17.12 -0.86 22.68
C PHE A 525 -18.03 -1.29 21.52
N GLN A 526 -19.11 -0.55 21.32
CA GLN A 526 -19.99 -0.77 20.17
C GLN A 526 -19.66 0.24 19.07
N PRO A 527 -19.27 -0.22 17.85
CA PRO A 527 -19.00 0.65 16.73
C PRO A 527 -20.24 1.40 16.24
N VAL A 528 -20.09 2.69 15.97
CA VAL A 528 -21.18 3.56 15.47
C VAL A 528 -21.13 3.68 13.94
N LEU A 529 -19.94 3.61 13.33
CA LEU A 529 -19.78 3.70 11.88
C LEU A 529 -20.28 2.43 11.17
N ALA A 530 -20.74 2.60 9.92
CA ALA A 530 -21.33 1.52 9.14
C ALA A 530 -20.32 0.61 8.48
N PHE A 531 -19.10 1.09 8.19
CA PHE A 531 -18.13 0.41 7.31
C PHE A 531 -18.80 -0.06 6.00
N ALA A 532 -19.60 0.82 5.43
CA ALA A 532 -20.61 0.51 4.42
C ALA A 532 -20.04 0.05 3.08
N PHE A 533 -18.78 0.37 2.80
CA PHE A 533 -18.18 0.06 1.50
C PHE A 533 -18.10 -1.45 1.25
N LYS A 534 -17.63 -2.24 2.22
CA LYS A 534 -17.37 -3.66 2.02
C LYS A 534 -17.70 -4.54 3.22
N ASP A 535 -17.10 -4.27 4.37
CA ASP A 535 -17.02 -5.23 5.47
C ASP A 535 -18.21 -5.14 6.43
N ARG A 536 -18.94 -4.03 6.41
CA ARG A 536 -20.10 -3.73 7.26
C ARG A 536 -19.85 -3.88 8.76
N SER A 537 -18.58 -3.93 9.16
CA SER A 537 -18.17 -4.01 10.57
C SER A 537 -16.75 -3.50 10.80
N PHE A 538 -16.48 -3.02 12.00
CA PHE A 538 -15.16 -2.61 12.45
C PHE A 538 -14.16 -3.78 12.39
N THR A 539 -14.52 -4.91 12.98
CA THR A 539 -13.68 -6.11 13.02
C THR A 539 -13.42 -6.65 11.63
N GLY A 540 -14.45 -6.76 10.78
CA GLY A 540 -14.30 -7.20 9.39
C GLY A 540 -13.31 -6.32 8.62
N ASN A 541 -13.36 -4.97 8.77
CA ASN A 541 -12.42 -4.09 8.10
C ASN A 541 -11.00 -4.19 8.68
N LEU A 542 -10.84 -4.35 9.98
CA LEU A 542 -9.53 -4.55 10.61
C LEU A 542 -8.88 -5.86 10.13
N GLU A 543 -9.66 -6.93 10.00
CA GLU A 543 -9.21 -8.25 9.56
C GLU A 543 -8.92 -8.34 8.06
N GLN A 544 -9.31 -7.37 7.25
CA GLN A 544 -8.85 -7.26 5.87
C GLN A 544 -7.32 -7.10 5.76
N CYS A 545 -6.66 -6.61 6.82
CA CYS A 545 -5.20 -6.48 6.78
C CYS A 545 -4.52 -7.86 6.90
N ASN A 546 -4.12 -8.40 5.76
CA ASN A 546 -3.38 -9.67 5.67
C ASN A 546 -1.85 -9.53 5.83
N GLY A 547 -1.34 -8.33 6.11
CA GLY A 547 0.11 -8.10 6.26
C GLY A 547 0.90 -7.97 4.95
N CYS A 548 0.27 -7.94 3.78
CA CYS A 548 0.95 -7.94 2.45
C CYS A 548 1.97 -6.82 2.24
N GLY A 549 1.99 -5.80 3.09
CA GLY A 549 2.92 -4.67 2.98
C GLY A 549 2.65 -3.73 1.79
N GLY A 550 1.49 -3.82 1.10
CA GLY A 550 1.13 -2.89 0.02
C GLY A 550 1.18 -1.42 0.42
N CYS A 551 1.08 -1.13 1.72
CA CYS A 551 1.23 0.21 2.30
C CYS A 551 2.69 0.65 2.53
N LEU A 552 3.68 -0.17 2.21
CA LEU A 552 5.11 0.15 2.33
C LEU A 552 5.72 0.66 1.01
N LYS A 553 4.92 0.84 -0.02
CA LYS A 553 5.39 1.37 -1.31
C LYS A 553 5.88 2.81 -1.18
N GLN A 554 6.78 3.20 -2.08
CA GLN A 554 7.43 4.52 -2.07
C GLN A 554 6.70 5.56 -2.94
N SER A 555 5.69 5.14 -3.69
CA SER A 555 4.90 5.95 -4.64
C SER A 555 3.42 5.93 -4.28
N GLY A 556 2.64 6.80 -4.93
CA GLY A 556 1.20 6.89 -4.68
C GLY A 556 0.82 7.74 -3.46
N ILE A 557 -0.40 7.53 -2.96
CA ILE A 557 -0.97 8.35 -1.88
C ILE A 557 -1.03 7.63 -0.52
N MET A 558 -0.89 6.31 -0.47
CA MET A 558 -1.06 5.54 0.76
C MET A 558 0.11 5.68 1.70
N CYS A 559 -0.23 5.93 2.98
CA CYS A 559 0.68 6.10 4.12
C CYS A 559 1.78 7.15 3.89
N PRO A 560 1.41 8.43 3.71
CA PRO A 560 2.40 9.50 3.52
C PRO A 560 3.43 9.59 4.65
N THR A 561 3.02 9.28 5.89
CA THR A 561 3.93 9.26 7.05
C THR A 561 4.92 8.11 7.00
N PHE A 562 4.55 6.95 6.44
CA PHE A 562 5.51 5.88 6.19
C PHE A 562 6.50 6.26 5.08
N ILE A 563 6.02 6.83 3.98
CA ILE A 563 6.89 7.30 2.88
C ILE A 563 7.94 8.29 3.40
N ALA A 564 7.55 9.17 4.34
CA ALA A 564 8.44 10.17 4.92
C ALA A 564 9.46 9.60 5.93
N THR A 565 9.07 8.60 6.72
CA THR A 565 9.88 8.15 7.88
C THR A 565 10.48 6.75 7.73
N HIS A 566 9.91 5.92 6.85
CA HIS A 566 10.21 4.49 6.72
C HIS A 566 10.04 3.71 8.03
N ASP A 567 9.28 4.24 8.99
CA ASP A 567 8.98 3.57 10.25
C ASP A 567 7.71 2.71 10.12
N GLU A 568 7.81 1.42 10.46
CA GLU A 568 6.72 0.45 10.32
C GLU A 568 5.44 0.91 11.05
N VAL A 569 5.54 1.57 12.20
CA VAL A 569 4.39 2.09 12.95
C VAL A 569 3.57 3.10 12.14
N MET A 570 4.19 3.77 11.18
CA MET A 570 3.53 4.76 10.31
C MET A 570 2.76 4.11 9.15
N SER A 571 2.92 2.80 8.91
CA SER A 571 2.24 2.10 7.82
C SER A 571 0.80 1.70 8.20
N THR A 572 -0.07 1.43 7.22
CA THR A 572 -1.41 0.87 7.47
C THR A 572 -1.31 -0.49 8.14
N ARG A 573 -0.36 -1.34 7.69
CA ARG A 573 -0.09 -2.65 8.27
C ARG A 573 0.31 -2.54 9.74
N GLY A 574 1.27 -1.67 10.06
CA GLY A 574 1.73 -1.45 11.42
C GLY A 574 0.59 -1.01 12.34
N ARG A 575 -0.19 0.00 11.90
CA ARG A 575 -1.34 0.50 12.67
C ARG A 575 -2.43 -0.55 12.87
N ALA A 576 -2.76 -1.34 11.85
CA ALA A 576 -3.73 -2.42 11.97
C ALA A 576 -3.25 -3.49 12.97
N ASN A 577 -1.97 -3.85 12.95
CA ASN A 577 -1.40 -4.79 13.91
C ASN A 577 -1.44 -4.25 15.35
N ILE A 578 -1.19 -2.96 15.55
CA ILE A 578 -1.25 -2.35 16.88
C ILE A 578 -2.68 -2.25 17.39
N ILE A 579 -3.65 -1.87 16.53
CA ILE A 579 -5.07 -1.85 16.92
C ILE A 579 -5.50 -3.26 17.33
N ARG A 580 -5.13 -4.28 16.56
CA ARG A 580 -5.44 -5.68 16.84
C ARG A 580 -4.86 -6.11 18.19
N ALA A 581 -3.57 -5.89 18.41
CA ALA A 581 -2.89 -6.24 19.65
C ALA A 581 -3.47 -5.53 20.88
N ALA A 582 -3.86 -4.26 20.73
CA ALA A 582 -4.52 -3.51 21.80
C ALA A 582 -5.86 -4.14 22.20
N LEU A 583 -6.64 -4.59 21.21
CA LEU A 583 -7.98 -5.15 21.44
C LEU A 583 -7.95 -6.62 21.85
N GLU A 584 -6.96 -7.42 21.39
CA GLU A 584 -6.84 -8.83 21.73
C GLU A 584 -6.37 -9.07 23.17
N HIS A 585 -5.42 -8.30 23.66
CA HIS A 585 -4.72 -8.61 24.91
C HIS A 585 -4.64 -7.45 25.89
N GLY A 586 -5.00 -6.22 25.48
CA GLY A 586 -4.42 -5.04 26.11
C GLY A 586 -2.91 -5.25 26.19
N PHE A 587 -2.03 -4.30 26.10
CA PHE A 587 -0.57 -4.52 26.20
C PHE A 587 -0.10 -5.06 27.58
N GLY A 588 -1.00 -5.74 28.31
CA GLY A 588 -0.76 -6.39 29.60
C GLY A 588 -0.08 -7.75 29.47
N VAL A 589 0.81 -8.00 30.38
CA VAL A 589 1.72 -9.13 30.49
C VAL A 589 0.96 -10.47 30.58
N HIS A 590 0.85 -11.20 29.48
CA HIS A 590 0.66 -12.64 29.54
C HIS A 590 1.94 -13.34 29.05
N GLY A 591 2.61 -14.02 29.99
CA GLY A 591 3.74 -14.90 29.74
C GLY A 591 5.12 -14.28 30.01
N HIS A 592 5.63 -14.44 31.22
CA HIS A 592 7.07 -14.40 31.60
C HIS A 592 7.92 -13.19 31.18
N VAL A 593 7.48 -11.97 31.48
CA VAL A 593 8.41 -10.86 31.69
C VAL A 593 8.08 -10.19 33.02
N ARG A 594 9.01 -10.30 33.96
CA ARG A 594 8.94 -9.61 35.26
C ARG A 594 8.78 -8.11 35.02
N ALA A 595 7.77 -7.53 35.68
CA ALA A 595 7.58 -6.09 35.77
C ALA A 595 8.88 -5.40 36.17
N PHE A 596 9.33 -4.44 35.34
CA PHE A 596 10.41 -3.54 35.72
C PHE A 596 9.84 -2.43 36.61
N LYS A 597 10.30 -2.48 37.86
CA LYS A 597 10.40 -1.44 38.87
C LYS A 597 9.56 -0.16 38.70
N SER A 598 8.33 -0.22 39.07
CA SER A 598 7.72 0.74 39.99
C SER A 598 6.96 -0.07 41.05
N GLY A 599 7.06 0.29 42.29
CA GLY A 599 6.62 -0.49 43.43
C GLY A 599 5.10 -0.66 43.58
N ASP A 600 4.35 -0.84 42.47
CA ASP A 600 2.92 -1.00 42.50
C ASP A 600 2.55 -2.48 42.27
N LYS A 601 2.00 -3.08 43.29
CA LYS A 601 1.65 -4.50 43.40
C LYS A 601 0.22 -4.78 42.99
N SER A 602 -0.23 -4.36 41.78
CA SER A 602 -1.48 -4.93 41.28
C SER A 602 -1.43 -5.06 39.76
N PRO A 603 -1.72 -6.23 39.16
CA PRO A 603 -1.92 -6.36 37.73
C PRO A 603 -3.31 -5.82 37.38
N HIS A 604 -3.46 -4.49 37.28
CA HIS A 604 -4.65 -3.95 36.67
C HIS A 604 -4.60 -4.30 35.17
N PRO A 605 -5.70 -4.83 34.58
CA PRO A 605 -5.76 -5.05 33.16
C PRO A 605 -5.55 -3.69 32.46
N ILE A 606 -4.53 -3.60 31.61
CA ILE A 606 -4.26 -2.38 30.83
C ILE A 606 -5.47 -2.19 29.92
N ASP A 607 -6.08 -1.03 30.05
CA ASP A 607 -7.22 -0.62 29.25
C ASP A 607 -6.84 -0.61 27.75
N PRO A 608 -7.47 -1.41 26.90
CA PRO A 608 -7.14 -1.52 25.49
C PRO A 608 -7.29 -0.20 24.71
N LEU A 609 -8.06 0.76 25.23
CA LEU A 609 -8.22 2.08 24.62
C LEU A 609 -7.22 3.12 25.12
N LYS A 610 -6.38 2.80 26.12
CA LYS A 610 -5.40 3.72 26.74
C LYS A 610 -4.00 3.11 26.77
N SER A 611 -3.39 2.90 25.60
CA SER A 611 -1.99 2.49 25.54
C SER A 611 -1.16 3.52 24.79
N GLU A 612 0.09 3.70 25.21
CA GLU A 612 1.07 4.55 24.52
C GLU A 612 1.31 4.06 23.09
N GLU A 613 1.31 2.74 22.89
CA GLU A 613 1.50 2.10 21.59
C GLU A 613 0.35 2.41 20.63
N LEU A 614 -0.89 2.37 21.13
CA LEU A 614 -2.06 2.74 20.34
C LEU A 614 -2.02 4.23 19.97
N ASP A 615 -1.62 5.10 20.90
CA ASP A 615 -1.46 6.52 20.66
C ASP A 615 -0.37 6.79 19.63
N ALA A 616 0.79 6.15 19.73
CA ALA A 616 1.86 6.26 18.74
C ALA A 616 1.39 5.84 17.33
N ALA A 617 0.60 4.78 17.23
CA ALA A 617 0.06 4.29 15.96
C ALA A 617 -1.00 5.23 15.37
N LEU A 618 -1.97 5.70 16.16
CA LEU A 618 -3.12 6.46 15.69
C LEU A 618 -2.86 7.95 15.54
N SER A 619 -2.10 8.58 16.48
CA SER A 619 -1.87 10.03 16.45
C SER A 619 -1.12 10.50 15.21
N ASN A 620 -0.29 9.64 14.60
CA ASN A 620 0.47 9.94 13.39
C ASN A 620 -0.27 9.59 12.09
N CYS A 621 -1.54 9.15 12.16
CA CYS A 621 -2.36 8.96 10.99
C CYS A 621 -3.00 10.28 10.56
N LEU A 622 -2.75 10.69 9.32
CA LEU A 622 -3.25 11.95 8.72
C LEU A 622 -4.75 11.92 8.38
N SER A 623 -5.42 10.77 8.49
CA SER A 623 -6.81 10.57 8.04
C SER A 623 -7.04 11.00 6.57
N CYS A 624 -6.02 10.88 5.73
CA CYS A 624 -6.02 11.30 4.32
C CYS A 624 -6.81 10.39 3.38
N LYS A 625 -7.36 9.27 3.90
CA LYS A 625 -8.10 8.24 3.15
C LYS A 625 -7.31 7.54 2.04
N GLY A 626 -6.02 7.80 1.85
CA GLY A 626 -5.20 7.18 0.81
C GLY A 626 -5.16 5.64 0.86
N CYS A 627 -5.41 5.05 2.04
CA CYS A 627 -5.55 3.61 2.19
C CYS A 627 -6.82 3.04 1.52
N THR A 628 -7.89 3.82 1.35
CA THR A 628 -9.15 3.32 0.76
C THR A 628 -8.99 2.89 -0.71
N PRO A 629 -8.49 3.75 -1.63
CA PRO A 629 -8.33 3.38 -3.03
C PRO A 629 -7.09 2.52 -3.32
N GLU A 630 -6.03 2.63 -2.51
CA GLU A 630 -4.75 1.99 -2.84
C GLU A 630 -4.47 0.69 -2.08
N CYS A 631 -5.22 0.40 -1.01
CA CYS A 631 -5.14 -0.89 -0.36
C CYS A 631 -6.05 -1.89 -1.09
N PRO A 632 -5.50 -2.91 -1.78
CA PRO A 632 -6.34 -3.87 -2.49
C PRO A 632 -7.27 -4.66 -1.58
N SER A 633 -6.92 -4.78 -0.29
CA SER A 633 -7.77 -5.38 0.75
C SER A 633 -8.76 -4.38 1.38
N ASN A 634 -8.77 -3.12 0.95
CA ASN A 634 -9.69 -2.06 1.39
C ASN A 634 -9.69 -1.77 2.91
N VAL A 635 -8.56 -1.88 3.57
CA VAL A 635 -8.43 -1.45 4.98
C VAL A 635 -8.61 0.06 5.06
N ASN A 636 -9.66 0.52 5.73
CA ASN A 636 -9.94 1.94 5.92
C ASN A 636 -9.47 2.41 7.29
N LEU A 637 -8.18 2.72 7.40
CA LEU A 637 -7.60 3.15 8.67
C LEU A 637 -8.16 4.48 9.18
N ALA A 638 -8.68 5.33 8.30
CA ALA A 638 -9.29 6.59 8.72
C ALA A 638 -10.58 6.34 9.53
N LEU A 639 -11.41 5.37 9.11
CA LEU A 639 -12.61 4.96 9.86
C LEU A 639 -12.23 4.23 11.15
N LEU A 640 -11.29 3.28 11.08
CA LEU A 640 -10.81 2.55 12.28
C LEU A 640 -10.29 3.52 13.35
N LYS A 641 -9.49 4.51 12.95
CA LYS A 641 -9.01 5.57 13.84
C LYS A 641 -10.15 6.38 14.44
N ALA A 642 -11.09 6.85 13.61
CA ALA A 642 -12.20 7.68 14.06
C ALA A 642 -13.05 6.93 15.09
N GLU A 643 -13.33 5.65 14.86
CA GLU A 643 -14.07 4.79 15.77
C GLU A 643 -13.35 4.57 17.11
N MET A 644 -12.06 4.25 17.05
CA MET A 644 -11.24 4.06 18.28
C MET A 644 -11.16 5.33 19.12
N LEU A 645 -10.99 6.49 18.49
CA LEU A 645 -11.01 7.79 19.18
C LEU A 645 -12.39 8.07 19.76
N HIS A 646 -13.46 7.80 19.01
CA HIS A 646 -14.83 7.97 19.48
C HIS A 646 -15.13 7.13 20.72
N ALA A 647 -14.76 5.84 20.67
CA ALA A 647 -14.92 4.94 21.81
C ALA A 647 -14.18 5.46 23.07
N ARG A 648 -12.97 6.00 22.88
CA ARG A 648 -12.21 6.64 23.95
C ARG A 648 -12.93 7.88 24.51
N TRP A 649 -13.38 8.77 23.61
CA TRP A 649 -14.02 10.02 24.04
C TRP A 649 -15.40 9.83 24.68
N ARG A 650 -16.12 8.78 24.29
CA ARG A 650 -17.38 8.41 24.95
C ARG A 650 -17.18 7.97 26.38
N ARG A 651 -16.05 7.33 26.68
CA ARG A 651 -15.70 6.88 28.02
C ARG A 651 -15.05 7.99 28.86
N ASP A 652 -14.06 8.70 28.33
CA ASP A 652 -13.17 9.60 29.07
C ASP A 652 -13.55 11.07 28.95
N GLY A 653 -14.49 11.40 28.05
CA GLY A 653 -14.82 12.76 27.67
C GLY A 653 -13.93 13.31 26.56
N LEU A 654 -14.46 14.25 25.78
CA LEU A 654 -13.74 14.89 24.68
C LEU A 654 -12.77 15.94 25.24
N PRO A 655 -11.45 15.85 24.97
CA PRO A 655 -10.48 16.83 25.46
C PRO A 655 -10.74 18.24 24.90
N LEU A 656 -10.28 19.27 25.62
CA LEU A 656 -10.53 20.69 25.26
C LEU A 656 -10.01 21.04 23.87
N ARG A 657 -8.79 20.56 23.53
CA ARG A 657 -8.17 20.81 22.22
C ARG A 657 -9.02 20.25 21.09
N GLU A 658 -9.44 19.00 21.18
CA GLU A 658 -10.26 18.31 20.18
C GLU A 658 -11.66 18.94 20.08
N ARG A 659 -12.20 19.46 21.19
CA ARG A 659 -13.46 20.23 21.21
C ARG A 659 -13.31 21.54 20.43
N ILE A 660 -12.21 22.28 20.64
CA ILE A 660 -11.92 23.53 19.91
C ILE A 660 -11.76 23.22 18.41
N LEU A 661 -10.93 22.21 18.07
CA LEU A 661 -10.68 21.82 16.68
C LEU A 661 -11.92 21.26 15.97
N SER A 662 -12.90 20.71 16.70
CA SER A 662 -14.17 20.25 16.13
C SER A 662 -15.10 21.41 15.76
N ASN A 663 -14.88 22.63 16.28
CA ASN A 663 -15.80 23.78 16.17
C ASN A 663 -15.23 24.94 15.34
N VAL A 664 -14.49 24.66 14.26
CA VAL A 664 -13.84 25.67 13.39
C VAL A 664 -14.84 26.68 12.77
N ASP A 665 -16.09 26.28 12.53
CA ASP A 665 -17.12 27.20 11.99
C ASP A 665 -17.53 28.27 13.01
N LEU A 666 -17.63 27.88 14.29
CA LEU A 666 -17.87 28.83 15.38
C LEU A 666 -16.67 29.78 15.55
N LEU A 667 -15.46 29.28 15.48
CA LEU A 667 -14.23 30.10 15.51
C LEU A 667 -14.19 31.08 14.34
N GLY A 668 -14.55 30.64 13.14
CA GLY A 668 -14.68 31.48 11.95
C GLY A 668 -15.70 32.62 12.13
N LYS A 669 -16.88 32.27 12.68
CA LYS A 669 -17.92 33.24 12.98
C LYS A 669 -17.49 34.31 14.01
N LEU A 670 -16.83 33.88 15.08
CA LEU A 670 -16.31 34.77 16.11
C LEU A 670 -15.15 35.63 15.61
N GLY A 671 -14.17 35.03 14.90
CA GLY A 671 -13.01 35.75 14.37
C GLY A 671 -13.36 36.85 13.36
N CYS A 672 -14.42 36.65 12.59
CA CYS A 672 -14.94 37.65 11.65
C CYS A 672 -15.83 38.76 12.30
N LEU A 673 -16.00 38.79 13.62
CA LEU A 673 -16.62 39.92 14.28
C LEU A 673 -15.70 41.16 14.30
N MET A 674 -14.40 40.93 14.53
CA MET A 674 -13.36 41.98 14.56
C MET A 674 -12.09 41.48 13.85
N PRO A 675 -12.12 41.30 12.51
CA PRO A 675 -11.08 40.61 11.78
C PRO A 675 -9.66 41.19 11.96
N SER A 676 -9.55 42.52 11.90
CA SER A 676 -8.24 43.18 12.07
C SER A 676 -7.61 42.90 13.42
N LEU A 677 -8.38 42.98 14.50
CA LEU A 677 -7.90 42.69 15.84
C LEU A 677 -7.55 41.22 16.01
N THR A 678 -8.43 40.36 15.56
CA THR A 678 -8.20 38.88 15.66
C THR A 678 -6.97 38.46 14.88
N ASN A 679 -6.78 38.95 13.65
CA ASN A 679 -5.59 38.65 12.84
C ASN A 679 -4.31 39.18 13.50
N SER A 680 -4.31 40.42 14.04
CA SER A 680 -3.17 40.96 14.76
C SER A 680 -2.83 40.13 16.00
N LEU A 681 -3.79 39.56 16.70
CA LEU A 681 -3.57 38.66 17.80
C LEU A 681 -3.00 37.32 17.34
N LEU A 682 -3.49 36.76 16.22
CA LEU A 682 -2.96 35.51 15.64
C LEU A 682 -1.52 35.64 15.14
N ASP A 683 -1.08 36.83 14.73
CA ASP A 683 0.29 37.12 14.31
C ASP A 683 1.22 37.44 15.47
N SER A 684 0.66 37.73 16.64
CA SER A 684 1.43 38.13 17.83
C SER A 684 2.20 36.94 18.41
N LYS A 685 3.54 37.05 18.45
CA LYS A 685 4.45 36.02 19.00
C LYS A 685 4.09 35.59 20.44
N PRO A 686 3.78 36.47 21.39
CA PRO A 686 3.37 36.07 22.73
C PRO A 686 2.09 35.23 22.75
N VAL A 687 1.10 35.61 21.94
CA VAL A 687 -0.18 34.86 21.79
C VAL A 687 0.09 33.48 21.20
N ARG A 688 0.93 33.38 20.18
CA ARG A 688 1.32 32.13 19.55
C ARG A 688 2.02 31.19 20.53
N ILE A 689 2.94 31.70 21.34
CA ILE A 689 3.62 30.92 22.39
C ILE A 689 2.63 30.45 23.46
N ALA A 690 1.68 31.30 23.84
CA ALA A 690 0.62 30.91 24.77
C ALA A 690 -0.28 29.83 24.22
N MET A 691 -0.69 29.91 22.94
CA MET A 691 -1.47 28.89 22.26
C MET A 691 -0.70 27.55 22.18
N GLU A 692 0.61 27.58 21.94
CA GLU A 692 1.42 26.37 21.90
C GLU A 692 1.46 25.70 23.29
N LYS A 693 1.65 26.46 24.35
CA LYS A 693 1.72 25.92 25.71
C LYS A 693 0.37 25.43 26.26
N THR A 694 -0.76 26.04 25.84
CA THR A 694 -2.08 25.73 26.40
C THR A 694 -2.87 24.73 25.60
N ILE A 695 -2.85 24.83 24.27
CA ILE A 695 -3.65 23.99 23.36
C ILE A 695 -2.80 23.25 22.32
N GLY A 696 -1.47 23.34 22.40
CA GLY A 696 -0.52 22.60 21.56
C GLY A 696 -0.48 23.05 20.10
N ILE A 697 -0.97 24.25 19.74
CA ILE A 697 -0.90 24.78 18.37
C ILE A 697 0.46 25.47 18.18
N SER A 698 1.28 24.95 17.28
CA SER A 698 2.66 25.38 17.05
C SER A 698 2.79 26.88 16.77
N ALA A 699 3.67 27.55 17.49
CA ALA A 699 4.01 28.95 17.22
C ALA A 699 4.77 29.14 15.90
N ARG A 700 5.38 28.07 15.35
CA ARG A 700 6.12 28.06 14.08
C ARG A 700 5.19 28.07 12.85
N ARG A 701 3.89 27.70 12.99
CA ARG A 701 2.94 27.58 11.91
C ARG A 701 2.10 28.85 11.76
N SER A 702 1.96 29.42 10.56
CA SER A 702 1.00 30.48 10.33
C SER A 702 -0.44 29.94 10.48
N LEU A 703 -1.37 30.79 10.89
CA LEU A 703 -2.79 30.44 10.95
C LEU A 703 -3.59 31.23 9.92
N PRO A 704 -4.69 30.66 9.38
CA PRO A 704 -5.52 31.33 8.40
C PRO A 704 -6.09 32.64 8.96
N HIS A 705 -5.90 33.76 8.24
CA HIS A 705 -6.49 35.05 8.61
C HIS A 705 -8.00 35.05 8.31
N TYR A 706 -8.74 35.74 9.13
CA TYR A 706 -10.17 36.01 8.94
C TYR A 706 -10.37 37.11 7.93
N ALA A 707 -11.33 36.91 7.03
CA ALA A 707 -11.67 37.90 6.00
C ALA A 707 -12.40 39.11 6.55
N SER A 708 -12.12 40.29 6.02
CA SER A 708 -12.78 41.53 6.37
C SER A 708 -14.25 41.53 5.96
N GLU A 709 -14.60 40.92 4.82
CA GLU A 709 -15.97 40.67 4.37
C GLU A 709 -16.16 39.18 4.16
N ARG A 710 -17.14 38.57 4.82
CA ARG A 710 -17.49 37.16 4.68
C ARG A 710 -18.11 36.88 3.31
N PHE A 711 -17.86 35.72 2.73
CA PHE A 711 -18.41 35.34 1.43
C PHE A 711 -19.96 35.35 1.41
N ASP A 712 -20.62 34.84 2.43
CA ASP A 712 -22.09 34.82 2.51
C ASP A 712 -22.71 36.22 2.55
N LYS A 713 -22.04 37.18 3.19
CA LYS A 713 -22.45 38.59 3.17
C LYS A 713 -22.23 39.25 1.80
N TRP A 714 -21.03 38.99 1.21
CA TRP A 714 -20.74 39.45 -0.14
C TRP A 714 -21.78 38.90 -1.13
N PHE A 715 -22.08 37.60 -1.06
CA PHE A 715 -23.04 36.94 -1.92
C PHE A 715 -24.44 37.55 -1.80
N ALA A 716 -24.93 37.76 -0.55
CA ALA A 716 -26.22 38.39 -0.28
C ALA A 716 -26.32 39.81 -0.87
N LYS A 717 -25.23 40.58 -0.85
CA LYS A 717 -25.17 41.95 -1.38
C LYS A 717 -25.13 41.97 -2.93
N ASN A 718 -24.42 40.99 -3.55
CA ASN A 718 -24.12 41.07 -4.98
C ASN A 718 -24.94 40.11 -5.86
N CYS A 719 -25.52 39.04 -5.29
CA CYS A 719 -26.17 37.96 -6.04
C CYS A 719 -27.62 37.68 -5.61
N SER A 720 -28.10 38.17 -4.44
CA SER A 720 -29.44 37.87 -3.93
C SER A 720 -30.51 38.81 -4.52
N GLY A 721 -31.38 38.26 -5.32
CA GLY A 721 -32.72 38.73 -5.63
C GLY A 721 -32.84 40.03 -6.36
N GLY A 722 -33.01 40.03 -7.66
CA GLY A 722 -33.75 41.03 -8.44
C GLY A 722 -33.29 42.49 -8.44
N LEU A 723 -32.37 42.91 -7.60
CA LEU A 723 -31.82 44.25 -7.52
C LEU A 723 -30.43 44.30 -8.14
N ARG A 724 -30.36 44.91 -9.30
CA ARG A 724 -29.13 45.20 -10.04
C ARG A 724 -28.22 46.14 -9.23
N PRO A 725 -26.87 45.95 -9.30
CA PRO A 725 -25.97 47.03 -8.93
C PRO A 725 -26.28 48.26 -9.80
N SER A 726 -26.21 49.43 -9.23
CA SER A 726 -26.54 50.75 -9.82
C SER A 726 -25.61 51.17 -11.00
N ASN A 727 -24.79 50.32 -11.56
CA ASN A 727 -24.00 50.58 -12.76
C ASN A 727 -24.57 49.79 -13.95
N GLY A 728 -25.64 50.34 -14.48
CA GLY A 728 -26.52 49.80 -15.48
C GLY A 728 -25.88 49.31 -16.77
N ALA A 729 -25.73 48.02 -16.88
CA ALA A 729 -25.62 47.32 -18.13
C ALA A 729 -26.56 46.11 -18.15
N PRO A 730 -27.51 46.03 -19.11
CA PRO A 730 -28.37 44.85 -19.25
C PRO A 730 -27.52 43.69 -19.70
N ARG A 731 -27.54 42.59 -18.94
CA ARG A 731 -27.01 41.30 -19.44
C ARG A 731 -27.96 40.77 -20.51
N ALA A 732 -27.42 40.41 -21.68
CA ALA A 732 -28.18 39.62 -22.64
C ALA A 732 -28.67 38.34 -21.97
N PRO A 733 -29.84 37.79 -22.33
CA PRO A 733 -30.38 36.57 -21.74
C PRO A 733 -29.45 35.41 -22.14
N LEU A 734 -28.53 35.08 -21.24
CA LEU A 734 -27.78 33.79 -21.29
C LEU A 734 -28.85 32.68 -21.20
N GLN A 735 -28.68 31.60 -21.95
CA GLN A 735 -29.53 30.43 -21.84
C GLN A 735 -29.63 30.07 -20.35
N ASN A 736 -30.84 30.09 -19.80
CA ASN A 736 -31.10 29.70 -18.40
C ASN A 736 -30.83 28.17 -18.31
N ARG A 737 -29.68 27.78 -17.75
CA ARG A 737 -29.29 26.38 -17.55
C ARG A 737 -29.82 25.77 -16.26
N GLY A 738 -30.65 26.49 -15.54
CA GLY A 738 -31.17 26.08 -14.25
C GLY A 738 -30.32 26.55 -13.07
N SER A 739 -30.68 26.06 -11.89
CA SER A 739 -30.07 26.50 -10.62
C SER A 739 -29.00 25.48 -10.15
N VAL A 740 -27.96 25.99 -9.53
CA VAL A 740 -26.92 25.21 -8.83
C VAL A 740 -26.74 25.72 -7.41
N ILE A 741 -26.44 24.83 -6.49
CA ILE A 741 -26.16 25.17 -5.09
C ILE A 741 -24.65 25.17 -4.89
N LEU A 742 -24.06 26.31 -4.52
CA LEU A 742 -22.65 26.37 -4.14
C LEU A 742 -22.56 26.19 -2.61
N TRP A 743 -21.84 25.11 -2.20
CA TRP A 743 -21.57 24.86 -0.80
C TRP A 743 -20.42 25.76 -0.34
N ASP A 744 -20.75 26.86 0.35
CA ASP A 744 -19.76 27.77 0.92
C ASP A 744 -19.19 27.20 2.22
N ASP A 745 -18.16 26.37 2.13
CA ASP A 745 -17.51 25.78 3.28
C ASP A 745 -16.97 26.84 4.28
N THR A 746 -16.50 26.38 5.43
CA THR A 746 -16.02 27.27 6.50
C THR A 746 -14.87 28.17 6.07
N PHE A 747 -13.94 27.63 5.23
CA PHE A 747 -12.77 28.40 4.80
C PHE A 747 -13.12 29.44 3.74
N VAL A 748 -13.91 29.07 2.75
CA VAL A 748 -14.43 30.01 1.75
C VAL A 748 -15.28 31.10 2.43
N ARG A 749 -16.10 30.71 3.41
CA ARG A 749 -17.02 31.70 4.08
C ARG A 749 -16.25 32.72 4.92
N TYR A 750 -15.24 32.30 5.67
CA TYR A 750 -14.60 33.12 6.70
C TYR A 750 -13.15 33.54 6.43
N HIS A 751 -12.44 32.85 5.52
CA HIS A 751 -11.00 33.06 5.31
C HIS A 751 -10.64 33.43 3.88
N GLU A 752 -11.23 32.73 2.87
CA GLU A 752 -10.85 32.84 1.47
C GLU A 752 -12.06 33.16 0.57
N PRO A 753 -12.81 34.28 0.83
CA PRO A 753 -14.04 34.61 0.09
C PRO A 753 -13.82 34.83 -1.41
N HIS A 754 -12.57 35.19 -1.82
CA HIS A 754 -12.19 35.39 -3.22
C HIS A 754 -12.35 34.10 -4.07
N ILE A 755 -12.20 32.92 -3.47
CA ILE A 755 -12.42 31.63 -4.15
C ILE A 755 -13.90 31.43 -4.47
N GLY A 756 -14.78 31.70 -3.50
CA GLY A 756 -16.23 31.63 -3.70
C GLY A 756 -16.69 32.64 -4.76
N ILE A 757 -16.15 33.87 -4.73
CA ILE A 757 -16.42 34.92 -5.73
C ILE A 757 -16.01 34.47 -7.14
N ALA A 758 -14.85 33.84 -7.25
CA ALA A 758 -14.36 33.28 -8.52
C ALA A 758 -15.27 32.17 -9.04
N ALA A 759 -15.71 31.26 -8.17
CA ALA A 759 -16.61 30.17 -8.55
C ALA A 759 -17.97 30.71 -9.03
N VAL A 760 -18.55 31.70 -8.35
CA VAL A 760 -19.81 32.34 -8.78
C VAL A 760 -19.65 32.95 -10.18
N LYS A 761 -18.54 33.67 -10.44
CA LYS A 761 -18.29 34.26 -11.78
C LYS A 761 -18.22 33.19 -12.88
N VAL A 762 -17.60 32.05 -12.63
CA VAL A 762 -17.51 30.97 -13.61
C VAL A 762 -18.90 30.36 -13.85
N LEU A 763 -19.68 30.06 -12.80
CA LEU A 763 -21.01 29.46 -12.91
C LEU A 763 -22.00 30.40 -13.61
N GLU A 764 -21.98 31.69 -13.27
CA GLU A 764 -22.81 32.70 -13.93
C GLU A 764 -22.41 32.86 -15.42
N ALA A 765 -21.13 32.73 -15.74
CA ALA A 765 -20.66 32.79 -17.14
C ALA A 765 -21.21 31.62 -17.97
N PHE A 766 -21.44 30.44 -17.33
CA PHE A 766 -22.17 29.33 -17.94
C PHE A 766 -23.67 29.57 -18.10
N GLY A 767 -24.25 30.55 -17.40
CA GLY A 767 -25.69 30.80 -17.37
C GLY A 767 -26.44 30.08 -16.25
N PHE A 768 -25.76 29.60 -15.20
CA PHE A 768 -26.41 29.05 -14.02
C PHE A 768 -26.86 30.15 -13.06
N GLU A 769 -28.02 29.92 -12.43
CA GLU A 769 -28.41 30.64 -11.23
C GLU A 769 -27.76 30.02 -10.01
N VAL A 770 -26.90 30.79 -9.32
CA VAL A 770 -26.15 30.28 -8.15
C VAL A 770 -26.92 30.61 -6.89
N SER A 771 -27.06 29.61 -6.01
CA SER A 771 -27.68 29.80 -4.67
C SER A 771 -26.76 29.26 -3.58
N LEU A 772 -26.91 29.84 -2.36
CA LEU A 772 -26.23 29.33 -1.14
C LEU A 772 -27.26 28.71 -0.18
N VAL A 773 -26.80 27.74 0.62
CA VAL A 773 -27.64 27.18 1.70
C VAL A 773 -27.66 28.12 2.90
N ARG A 774 -28.81 28.80 3.16
CA ARG A 774 -28.91 29.85 4.20
C ARG A 774 -28.54 29.35 5.59
N ASN A 775 -29.02 28.19 6.01
CA ASN A 775 -28.85 27.65 7.37
C ASN A 775 -27.85 26.48 7.42
N ARG A 776 -26.89 26.43 6.50
CA ARG A 776 -25.90 25.38 6.51
C ARG A 776 -25.08 25.42 7.81
N ARG A 777 -24.67 24.25 8.29
CA ARG A 777 -23.67 24.08 9.34
C ARG A 777 -22.35 23.55 8.70
N CYS A 778 -21.28 23.51 9.48
CA CYS A 778 -20.03 22.84 9.05
C CYS A 778 -20.34 21.44 8.52
N CYS A 779 -19.59 20.96 7.49
CA CYS A 779 -19.75 19.61 6.97
C CYS A 779 -19.45 18.50 8.01
N GLY A 780 -18.83 18.84 9.14
CA GLY A 780 -18.48 17.89 10.20
C GLY A 780 -17.09 17.23 10.03
N ARG A 781 -16.35 17.51 8.95
CA ARG A 781 -15.00 16.92 8.73
C ARG A 781 -14.04 17.15 9.91
N PRO A 782 -13.94 18.36 10.49
CA PRO A 782 -13.06 18.57 11.65
C PRO A 782 -13.44 17.69 12.84
N ALA A 783 -14.73 17.59 13.17
CA ALA A 783 -15.25 16.75 14.26
C ALA A 783 -14.97 15.25 13.98
N PHE A 784 -15.27 14.80 12.77
CA PHE A 784 -15.04 13.41 12.34
C PHE A 784 -13.55 13.01 12.48
N SER A 785 -12.65 13.87 12.03
CA SER A 785 -11.20 13.61 12.09
C SER A 785 -10.64 13.54 13.51
N GLN A 786 -11.31 14.21 14.48
CA GLN A 786 -10.97 14.15 15.89
C GLN A 786 -11.69 13.02 16.65
N GLY A 787 -12.47 12.17 15.97
CA GLY A 787 -13.26 11.11 16.62
C GLY A 787 -14.51 11.62 17.35
N ASN A 788 -14.90 12.89 17.15
CA ASN A 788 -16.13 13.44 17.70
C ASN A 788 -17.30 13.11 16.76
N LEU A 789 -17.64 11.81 16.67
CA LEU A 789 -18.59 11.30 15.69
C LEU A 789 -20.03 11.74 15.98
N ASP A 790 -20.42 11.89 17.25
CA ASP A 790 -21.76 12.37 17.61
C ASP A 790 -22.00 13.79 17.06
N THR A 791 -21.03 14.70 17.21
CA THR A 791 -21.13 16.05 16.62
C THR A 791 -21.11 16.00 15.10
N ALA A 792 -20.28 15.14 14.50
CA ALA A 792 -20.23 14.99 13.04
C ALA A 792 -21.58 14.49 12.49
N ALA A 793 -22.24 13.54 13.16
CA ALA A 793 -23.55 13.01 12.79
C ALA A 793 -24.63 14.11 12.88
N GLN A 794 -24.71 14.84 14.01
CA GLN A 794 -25.67 15.94 14.20
C GLN A 794 -25.52 17.04 13.13
N LEU A 795 -24.28 17.38 12.76
CA LEU A 795 -24.00 18.35 11.69
C LEU A 795 -24.45 17.83 10.32
N GLY A 796 -24.18 16.55 10.05
CA GLY A 796 -24.56 15.88 8.82
C GLY A 796 -26.07 15.74 8.65
N GLU A 797 -26.78 15.27 9.68
CA GLU A 797 -28.26 15.18 9.73
C GLU A 797 -28.91 16.54 9.43
N HIS A 798 -28.40 17.59 10.10
CA HIS A 798 -28.91 18.95 9.84
C HIS A 798 -28.73 19.39 8.39
N ASN A 799 -27.52 19.13 7.82
CA ASN A 799 -27.19 19.54 6.46
C ASN A 799 -27.99 18.75 5.41
N VAL A 800 -28.13 17.43 5.59
CA VAL A 800 -28.92 16.57 4.70
C VAL A 800 -30.38 17.00 4.73
N LYS A 801 -30.96 17.14 5.91
CA LYS A 801 -32.34 17.63 6.07
C LYS A 801 -32.55 19.00 5.45
N THR A 802 -31.61 19.93 5.63
CA THR A 802 -31.68 21.28 5.05
C THR A 802 -31.64 21.21 3.52
N LEU A 803 -30.74 20.40 2.92
CA LEU A 803 -30.66 20.27 1.47
C LEU A 803 -31.89 19.63 0.85
N LEU A 804 -32.51 18.66 1.52
CA LEU A 804 -33.74 18.00 1.06
C LEU A 804 -34.97 18.94 1.15
N SER A 805 -34.94 19.88 2.08
CA SER A 805 -36.05 20.85 2.27
C SER A 805 -35.99 22.05 1.32
N LEU A 806 -34.97 22.21 0.51
CA LEU A 806 -34.84 23.34 -0.42
C LEU A 806 -35.84 23.20 -1.58
N GLN A 807 -36.34 24.37 -2.06
CA GLN A 807 -37.22 24.44 -3.22
C GLN A 807 -36.62 23.81 -4.48
N TYR A 808 -35.29 23.83 -4.62
CA TYR A 808 -34.53 23.17 -5.69
C TYR A 808 -33.85 21.89 -5.18
N SER A 809 -34.62 20.98 -4.58
CA SER A 809 -34.10 19.78 -3.94
C SER A 809 -33.28 18.87 -4.87
N ASN A 810 -33.43 18.98 -6.20
CA ASN A 810 -32.70 18.21 -7.21
C ASN A 810 -31.51 18.96 -7.83
N ALA A 811 -31.26 20.24 -7.48
CA ALA A 811 -30.13 20.98 -8.05
C ALA A 811 -28.78 20.39 -7.64
N PRO A 812 -27.77 20.39 -8.54
CA PRO A 812 -26.43 19.99 -8.20
C PRO A 812 -25.86 20.82 -7.05
N VAL A 813 -25.17 20.16 -6.11
CA VAL A 813 -24.47 20.78 -4.99
C VAL A 813 -22.98 20.76 -5.29
N LEU A 814 -22.35 21.93 -5.39
CA LEU A 814 -20.97 22.07 -5.82
C LEU A 814 -20.06 22.43 -4.64
N PHE A 815 -18.96 21.72 -4.51
CA PHE A 815 -17.99 21.87 -3.43
C PHE A 815 -16.67 22.42 -3.95
N LEU A 816 -16.15 23.45 -3.28
CA LEU A 816 -14.81 24.01 -3.51
C LEU A 816 -13.74 23.33 -2.66
N GLU A 817 -14.11 22.87 -1.47
CA GLU A 817 -13.19 22.13 -0.57
C GLU A 817 -13.42 20.62 -0.68
N PRO A 818 -12.41 19.86 -1.18
CA PRO A 818 -12.57 18.42 -1.38
C PRO A 818 -12.81 17.62 -0.10
N SER A 819 -12.36 18.12 1.05
CA SER A 819 -12.60 17.46 2.33
C SER A 819 -14.06 17.57 2.77
N CYS A 820 -14.75 18.66 2.43
CA CYS A 820 -16.20 18.81 2.62
C CYS A 820 -16.97 17.88 1.66
N TRP A 821 -16.60 17.85 0.38
CA TRP A 821 -17.20 16.95 -0.58
C TRP A 821 -17.12 15.47 -0.12
N SER A 822 -15.96 15.02 0.36
CA SER A 822 -15.79 13.65 0.84
C SER A 822 -16.70 13.31 2.03
N MET A 823 -17.05 14.29 2.88
CA MET A 823 -18.03 14.07 3.96
C MET A 823 -19.41 13.70 3.41
N PHE A 824 -19.89 14.45 2.40
CA PHE A 824 -21.22 14.25 1.82
C PHE A 824 -21.32 12.97 1.00
N VAL A 825 -20.27 12.63 0.22
CA VAL A 825 -20.34 11.48 -0.71
C VAL A 825 -19.98 10.14 -0.06
N GLU A 826 -19.26 10.15 1.08
CA GLU A 826 -18.84 8.92 1.76
C GLU A 826 -19.18 8.91 3.26
N ASP A 827 -18.70 9.90 4.04
CA ASP A 827 -18.69 9.76 5.50
C ASP A 827 -20.08 9.92 6.14
N TYR A 828 -21.01 10.59 5.50
CA TYR A 828 -22.41 10.66 5.98
C TYR A 828 -23.09 9.30 5.91
N ARG A 829 -22.78 8.48 4.90
CA ARG A 829 -23.22 7.10 4.83
C ARG A 829 -22.57 6.26 5.95
N GLU A 830 -21.29 6.47 6.22
CA GLU A 830 -20.60 5.82 7.33
C GLU A 830 -21.22 6.20 8.69
N LEU A 831 -21.67 7.43 8.86
CA LEU A 831 -22.41 7.91 10.06
C LEU A 831 -23.87 7.45 10.09
N LYS A 832 -24.33 6.65 9.12
CA LYS A 832 -25.72 6.13 9.01
C LYS A 832 -26.78 7.22 8.94
N ILE A 833 -26.46 8.37 8.33
CA ILE A 833 -27.40 9.48 8.19
C ILE A 833 -28.46 9.12 7.16
N GLU A 834 -29.73 9.25 7.54
CA GLU A 834 -30.86 8.98 6.66
C GLU A 834 -30.83 9.85 5.41
N SER A 835 -31.13 9.26 4.24
CA SER A 835 -31.09 9.93 2.92
C SER A 835 -29.75 10.57 2.53
N ALA A 836 -28.63 10.15 3.16
CA ALA A 836 -27.31 10.64 2.80
C ALA A 836 -26.96 10.31 1.34
N GLU A 837 -27.36 9.12 0.84
CA GLU A 837 -27.09 8.69 -0.54
C GLU A 837 -27.87 9.52 -1.58
N ASP A 838 -29.11 9.93 -1.27
CA ASP A 838 -29.90 10.80 -2.14
C ASP A 838 -29.21 12.16 -2.34
N VAL A 839 -28.68 12.72 -1.25
CA VAL A 839 -27.91 13.97 -1.32
C VAL A 839 -26.56 13.76 -1.99
N ALA A 840 -25.86 12.66 -1.70
CA ALA A 840 -24.55 12.36 -2.27
C ALA A 840 -24.57 12.25 -3.79
N SER A 841 -25.65 11.70 -4.37
CA SER A 841 -25.83 11.52 -5.82
C SER A 841 -25.76 12.81 -6.64
N ARG A 842 -26.04 13.95 -6.01
CA ARG A 842 -26.02 15.30 -6.63
C ARG A 842 -24.90 16.21 -6.12
N CYS A 843 -23.94 15.66 -5.35
CA CYS A 843 -22.79 16.38 -4.82
C CYS A 843 -21.58 16.22 -5.72
N PHE A 844 -21.05 17.31 -6.24
CA PHE A 844 -19.92 17.31 -7.18
C PHE A 844 -18.79 18.22 -6.70
N LEU A 845 -17.53 17.83 -6.97
CA LEU A 845 -16.44 18.80 -6.94
C LEU A 845 -16.66 19.84 -8.05
N PHE A 846 -16.43 21.10 -7.73
CA PHE A 846 -16.58 22.22 -8.67
C PHE A 846 -15.80 21.96 -9.97
N GLU A 847 -14.55 21.53 -9.87
CA GLU A 847 -13.68 21.26 -11.01
C GLU A 847 -14.21 20.12 -11.90
N LYS A 848 -14.71 19.05 -11.27
CA LYS A 848 -15.28 17.91 -12.01
C LYS A 848 -16.55 18.29 -12.75
N PHE A 849 -17.42 19.05 -12.08
CA PHE A 849 -18.66 19.56 -12.68
C PHE A 849 -18.39 20.44 -13.91
N ILE A 850 -17.39 21.33 -13.79
CA ILE A 850 -17.00 22.23 -14.91
C ILE A 850 -16.34 21.43 -16.05
N ASP A 851 -15.46 20.47 -15.75
CA ASP A 851 -14.83 19.62 -16.80
C ASP A 851 -15.89 18.80 -17.56
N ASP A 852 -16.88 18.23 -16.87
CA ASP A 852 -17.98 17.47 -17.49
C ASP A 852 -18.87 18.34 -18.38
N LEU A 853 -19.12 19.59 -17.99
CA LEU A 853 -19.85 20.55 -18.81
C LEU A 853 -19.06 20.89 -20.08
N LEU A 854 -17.80 21.25 -19.94
CA LEU A 854 -16.93 21.61 -21.07
C LEU A 854 -16.59 20.41 -21.96
N ALA A 855 -16.65 19.18 -21.46
CA ALA A 855 -16.51 17.97 -22.26
C ALA A 855 -17.72 17.78 -23.19
N ARG A 856 -18.93 18.13 -22.74
CA ARG A 856 -20.17 18.07 -23.54
C ARG A 856 -20.34 19.26 -24.45
N GLU A 857 -19.94 20.42 -23.98
CA GLU A 857 -20.12 21.70 -24.66
C GLU A 857 -18.83 22.55 -24.59
N PRO A 858 -17.83 22.26 -25.43
CA PRO A 858 -16.53 22.93 -25.38
C PRO A 858 -16.59 24.45 -25.54
N GLU A 859 -17.59 24.95 -26.29
CA GLU A 859 -17.80 26.37 -26.58
C GLU A 859 -18.67 27.11 -25.55
N ALA A 860 -19.10 26.43 -24.48
CA ALA A 860 -19.98 27.03 -23.47
C ALA A 860 -19.31 28.18 -22.69
N LEU A 861 -17.98 28.18 -22.59
CA LEU A 861 -17.18 29.28 -22.08
C LEU A 861 -16.13 29.72 -23.11
N ARG A 862 -15.92 31.02 -23.18
CA ARG A 862 -14.84 31.61 -23.96
C ARG A 862 -13.73 32.07 -23.04
N PHE A 863 -12.52 31.63 -23.33
CA PHE A 863 -11.31 31.98 -22.60
C PHE A 863 -10.44 32.95 -23.40
N LYS A 864 -9.72 33.82 -22.70
CA LYS A 864 -8.72 34.72 -23.29
C LYS A 864 -7.62 33.91 -23.94
N HIS A 865 -7.23 34.30 -25.14
CA HIS A 865 -6.07 33.71 -25.80
C HIS A 865 -4.78 34.29 -25.20
N GLU A 866 -3.90 33.44 -24.68
CA GLU A 866 -2.57 33.84 -24.21
C GLU A 866 -1.54 33.60 -25.33
N SER A 867 -0.71 34.60 -25.61
CA SER A 867 0.32 34.54 -26.65
C SER A 867 1.54 33.68 -26.27
N ARG A 868 1.70 33.35 -24.97
CA ARG A 868 2.80 32.52 -24.45
C ARG A 868 2.22 31.31 -23.71
N THR A 869 2.79 30.12 -23.99
CA THR A 869 2.46 28.93 -23.26
C THR A 869 2.98 29.03 -21.80
N ARG A 870 2.09 28.88 -20.85
CA ARG A 870 2.43 28.82 -19.42
C ARG A 870 2.20 27.42 -18.86
N GLY A 871 3.14 26.93 -18.06
CA GLY A 871 2.99 25.70 -17.31
C GLY A 871 2.05 25.89 -16.13
N ILE A 872 1.14 24.94 -15.96
CA ILE A 872 0.31 24.81 -14.76
C ILE A 872 0.66 23.49 -14.08
N VAL A 873 0.96 23.55 -12.80
CA VAL A 873 1.19 22.34 -11.99
C VAL A 873 0.11 22.23 -10.93
N ILE A 874 -0.53 21.07 -10.87
CA ILE A 874 -1.69 20.84 -10.02
C ILE A 874 -1.30 19.86 -8.90
N HIS A 875 -1.42 20.30 -7.64
CA HIS A 875 -1.37 19.41 -6.48
C HIS A 875 -2.80 18.98 -6.10
N PRO A 876 -3.23 17.76 -6.45
CA PRO A 876 -4.58 17.31 -6.17
C PRO A 876 -4.72 16.95 -4.68
N HIS A 877 -5.81 17.38 -4.06
CA HIS A 877 -6.10 17.14 -2.65
C HIS A 877 -6.27 15.62 -2.36
N CYS A 878 -5.76 15.15 -1.20
CA CYS A 878 -5.78 13.73 -0.86
C CYS A 878 -7.20 13.12 -0.82
N HIS A 879 -8.21 13.83 -0.30
CA HIS A 879 -9.60 13.33 -0.30
C HIS A 879 -10.20 13.30 -1.71
N ALA A 880 -9.84 14.22 -2.61
CA ALA A 880 -10.27 14.13 -4.00
C ALA A 880 -9.68 12.88 -4.67
N LYS A 881 -8.37 12.64 -4.48
CA LYS A 881 -7.67 11.45 -5.01
C LYS A 881 -8.21 10.13 -4.45
N SER A 882 -8.74 10.13 -3.24
CA SER A 882 -9.27 8.91 -2.62
C SER A 882 -10.62 8.47 -3.18
N ILE A 883 -11.36 9.37 -3.83
CA ILE A 883 -12.73 9.14 -4.32
C ILE A 883 -12.79 9.18 -5.85
N ALA A 884 -11.97 10.00 -6.50
CA ALA A 884 -11.98 10.20 -7.95
C ALA A 884 -10.56 10.28 -8.52
N SER A 885 -10.39 9.87 -9.79
CA SER A 885 -9.13 10.06 -10.50
C SER A 885 -8.86 11.55 -10.70
N PRO A 886 -7.66 12.08 -10.34
CA PRO A 886 -7.36 13.52 -10.48
C PRO A 886 -7.08 13.98 -11.92
N ILE A 887 -7.10 13.08 -12.90
CA ILE A 887 -6.80 13.38 -14.32
C ILE A 887 -7.70 14.47 -14.88
N PHE A 888 -8.98 14.54 -14.43
CA PHE A 888 -9.90 15.59 -14.88
C PHE A 888 -9.40 17.01 -14.56
N MET A 889 -8.64 17.19 -13.48
CA MET A 889 -8.10 18.52 -13.13
C MET A 889 -7.08 19.00 -14.18
N GLY A 890 -6.23 18.09 -14.67
CA GLY A 890 -5.29 18.37 -15.77
C GLY A 890 -6.03 18.69 -17.07
N LYS A 891 -7.01 17.86 -17.45
CA LYS A 891 -7.84 18.06 -18.63
C LYS A 891 -8.56 19.41 -18.58
N LEU A 892 -9.14 19.79 -17.43
CA LEU A 892 -9.79 21.07 -17.25
C LEU A 892 -8.82 22.24 -17.44
N ALA A 893 -7.63 22.18 -16.87
CA ALA A 893 -6.62 23.21 -16.99
C ALA A 893 -6.09 23.35 -18.44
N GLU A 894 -5.99 22.26 -19.19
CA GLU A 894 -5.56 22.25 -20.59
C GLU A 894 -6.61 22.79 -21.58
N ARG A 895 -7.89 22.91 -21.15
CA ARG A 895 -8.91 23.61 -21.93
C ARG A 895 -8.67 25.12 -22.02
N LEU A 896 -7.81 25.65 -21.14
CA LEU A 896 -7.43 27.07 -21.18
C LEU A 896 -6.39 27.29 -22.30
N PRO A 897 -6.65 28.22 -23.28
CA PRO A 897 -5.74 28.47 -24.39
C PRO A 897 -4.33 28.85 -23.93
N GLY A 898 -3.31 28.22 -24.50
CA GLY A 898 -1.91 28.47 -24.15
C GLY A 898 -1.46 27.88 -22.82
N ARG A 899 -2.22 26.93 -22.21
CA ARG A 899 -1.84 26.28 -20.95
C ARG A 899 -1.44 24.83 -21.19
N LYS A 900 -0.38 24.40 -20.49
CA LYS A 900 0.04 22.99 -20.40
C LYS A 900 0.01 22.57 -18.94
N ALA A 901 -0.78 21.56 -18.62
CA ALA A 901 -0.99 21.13 -17.24
C ALA A 901 -0.22 19.86 -16.91
N THR A 902 0.31 19.79 -15.70
CA THR A 902 0.89 18.59 -15.10
C THR A 902 0.24 18.35 -13.75
N VAL A 903 -0.31 17.16 -13.56
CA VAL A 903 -0.84 16.72 -12.26
C VAL A 903 0.29 16.05 -11.49
N MET A 904 0.62 16.59 -10.31
CA MET A 904 1.73 16.10 -9.49
C MET A 904 1.42 14.71 -8.90
N ASP A 905 2.39 13.81 -8.97
CA ASP A 905 2.36 12.56 -8.22
C ASP A 905 2.91 12.80 -6.79
N THR A 906 2.08 13.39 -5.95
CA THR A 906 2.36 13.63 -4.54
C THR A 906 1.37 12.88 -3.67
N ALA A 907 1.76 12.52 -2.44
CA ALA A 907 0.85 11.92 -1.46
C ALA A 907 -0.04 13.00 -0.79
N CYS A 908 0.14 13.25 0.50
CA CYS A 908 -0.49 14.35 1.23
C CYS A 908 0.48 15.54 1.31
N CYS A 909 -0.03 16.76 1.39
CA CYS A 909 0.79 17.96 1.62
C CYS A 909 1.40 18.02 3.04
N GLY A 910 0.98 17.16 3.97
CA GLY A 910 1.46 17.15 5.36
C GLY A 910 0.63 17.99 6.33
N MET A 911 -0.16 18.94 5.88
CA MET A 911 -1.00 19.78 6.76
C MET A 911 -2.16 19.00 7.40
N ALA A 912 -2.93 18.26 6.58
CA ALA A 912 -4.04 17.41 7.01
C ALA A 912 -4.96 18.07 8.08
N GLY A 913 -5.54 19.20 7.75
CA GLY A 913 -6.37 20.00 8.67
C GLY A 913 -5.54 20.55 9.84
N ALA A 914 -5.89 20.18 11.06
CA ALA A 914 -5.17 20.64 12.26
C ALA A 914 -3.84 19.91 12.51
N PHE A 915 -3.57 18.76 11.88
CA PHE A 915 -2.39 17.93 12.16
C PHE A 915 -1.09 18.71 12.05
N GLY A 916 -0.85 19.37 10.93
CA GLY A 916 0.38 20.14 10.68
C GLY A 916 0.47 21.44 11.50
N ALA A 917 -0.61 21.83 12.19
CA ALA A 917 -0.63 22.97 13.08
C ALA A 917 -0.27 22.59 14.54
N LEU A 918 -0.25 21.29 14.89
CA LEU A 918 0.12 20.84 16.22
C LEU A 918 1.64 20.87 16.41
N ALA A 919 2.11 21.38 17.56
CA ALA A 919 3.54 21.50 17.88
C ALA A 919 4.25 20.12 17.84
N GLU A 920 3.62 19.11 18.41
CA GLU A 920 4.10 17.73 18.44
C GLU A 920 4.11 17.01 17.08
N LYS A 921 3.42 17.54 16.06
CA LYS A 921 3.31 16.98 14.71
C LYS A 921 3.98 17.84 13.63
N TYR A 922 4.46 19.01 13.99
CA TYR A 922 4.99 19.99 13.04
C TYR A 922 6.15 19.41 12.21
N ASP A 923 7.14 18.80 12.85
CA ASP A 923 8.30 18.26 12.15
C ASP A 923 7.95 17.05 11.27
N LEU A 924 7.03 16.20 11.69
CA LEU A 924 6.48 15.12 10.84
C LEU A 924 5.70 15.69 9.66
N SER A 925 4.95 16.79 9.87
CA SER A 925 4.26 17.49 8.77
C SER A 925 5.23 18.01 7.71
N LEU A 926 6.41 18.52 8.11
CA LEU A 926 7.47 18.95 7.19
C LEU A 926 8.07 17.78 6.43
N GLN A 927 8.37 16.68 7.10
CA GLN A 927 8.89 15.47 6.46
C GLN A 927 7.91 14.93 5.41
N VAL A 928 6.60 14.93 5.71
CA VAL A 928 5.57 14.51 4.74
C VAL A 928 5.48 15.48 3.56
N ALA A 929 5.69 16.79 3.78
CA ALA A 929 5.66 17.80 2.73
C ALA A 929 6.86 17.72 1.78
N GLN A 930 7.98 17.12 2.18
CA GLN A 930 9.25 17.18 1.44
C GLN A 930 9.11 16.74 -0.01
N ARG A 931 8.39 15.63 -0.27
CA ARG A 931 8.16 15.16 -1.64
C ARG A 931 7.39 16.17 -2.53
N LEU A 932 6.49 16.95 -1.92
CA LEU A 932 5.78 18.03 -2.62
C LEU A 932 6.73 19.19 -2.89
N LEU A 933 7.55 19.57 -1.90
CA LEU A 933 8.52 20.65 -2.01
C LEU A 933 9.59 20.34 -3.06
N ASP A 934 10.15 19.13 -3.06
CA ASP A 934 11.14 18.70 -4.05
C ASP A 934 10.60 18.83 -5.51
N GLN A 935 9.31 18.54 -5.72
CA GLN A 935 8.69 18.73 -7.03
C GLN A 935 8.46 20.20 -7.35
N ILE A 936 8.13 21.03 -6.36
CA ILE A 936 7.93 22.48 -6.54
C ILE A 936 9.27 23.16 -6.89
N ASP A 937 10.35 22.81 -6.17
CA ASP A 937 11.68 23.41 -6.36
C ASP A 937 12.27 23.11 -7.75
N ASN A 938 11.84 22.04 -8.39
CA ASN A 938 12.25 21.66 -9.76
C ASN A 938 11.37 22.25 -10.86
N LEU A 939 10.40 23.14 -10.53
CA LEU A 939 9.51 23.72 -11.54
C LEU A 939 10.21 24.84 -12.34
N PRO A 940 9.93 24.95 -13.64
CA PRO A 940 10.39 26.07 -14.44
C PRO A 940 9.89 27.42 -13.88
N PRO A 941 10.69 28.51 -13.95
CA PRO A 941 10.26 29.82 -13.52
C PRO A 941 8.97 30.29 -14.21
N GLY A 942 8.04 30.86 -13.44
CA GLY A 942 6.75 31.33 -13.92
C GLY A 942 5.66 30.26 -14.07
N THR A 943 5.90 29.04 -13.61
CA THR A 943 4.88 27.99 -13.51
C THR A 943 3.84 28.37 -12.44
N GLU A 944 2.56 28.29 -12.81
CA GLU A 944 1.44 28.52 -11.87
C GLU A 944 1.12 27.24 -11.09
N ILE A 945 0.97 27.36 -9.78
CA ILE A 945 0.59 26.24 -8.93
C ILE A 945 -0.89 26.32 -8.57
N VAL A 946 -1.60 25.20 -8.77
CA VAL A 946 -3.00 25.05 -8.45
C VAL A 946 -3.19 23.99 -7.36
N ALA A 947 -3.95 24.32 -6.32
CA ALA A 947 -4.31 23.42 -5.25
C ALA A 947 -5.71 23.74 -4.70
N SER A 948 -6.68 22.84 -4.89
CA SER A 948 -8.06 23.09 -4.51
C SER A 948 -8.32 22.99 -3.00
N GLY A 949 -7.53 22.23 -2.25
CA GLY A 949 -7.71 22.10 -0.81
C GLY A 949 -7.06 23.23 -0.01
N THR A 950 -7.77 23.80 0.94
CA THR A 950 -7.27 24.87 1.85
C THR A 950 -5.99 24.44 2.58
N SER A 951 -5.95 23.22 3.13
CA SER A 951 -4.76 22.67 3.81
C SER A 951 -3.55 22.63 2.87
N CYS A 952 -3.74 22.32 1.58
CA CYS A 952 -2.66 22.26 0.60
C CYS A 952 -2.14 23.66 0.26
N ARG A 953 -3.04 24.63 0.04
CA ARG A 953 -2.65 26.02 -0.24
C ARG A 953 -1.86 26.62 0.92
N HIS A 954 -2.34 26.42 2.17
CA HIS A 954 -1.63 26.88 3.37
C HIS A 954 -0.26 26.25 3.51
N GLN A 955 -0.13 24.92 3.32
CA GLN A 955 1.16 24.25 3.45
C GLN A 955 2.18 24.78 2.45
N ILE A 956 1.78 24.93 1.19
CA ILE A 956 2.67 25.42 0.13
C ILE A 956 3.04 26.89 0.43
N ALA A 957 2.08 27.74 0.76
CA ALA A 957 2.33 29.16 1.05
C ALA A 957 3.22 29.38 2.30
N ASP A 958 3.09 28.51 3.31
CA ASP A 958 3.85 28.59 4.56
C ASP A 958 5.30 28.09 4.41
N LEU A 959 5.54 27.17 3.48
CA LEU A 959 6.85 26.56 3.27
C LEU A 959 7.59 27.07 2.01
N THR A 960 6.93 27.86 1.18
CA THR A 960 7.50 28.44 -0.04
C THR A 960 7.11 29.91 -0.17
N ASN A 961 7.73 30.63 -1.09
CA ASN A 961 7.32 32.01 -1.43
C ASN A 961 6.19 32.05 -2.46
N LEU A 962 5.51 30.93 -2.73
CA LEU A 962 4.51 30.79 -3.77
C LEU A 962 3.11 30.89 -3.17
N ARG A 963 2.15 31.40 -3.92
CA ARG A 963 0.74 31.46 -3.57
C ARG A 963 -0.07 30.59 -4.53
N PRO A 964 -0.41 29.36 -4.13
CA PRO A 964 -1.22 28.49 -4.99
C PRO A 964 -2.62 29.05 -5.19
N LYS A 965 -3.12 28.96 -6.41
CA LYS A 965 -4.49 29.33 -6.75
C LYS A 965 -5.45 28.14 -6.57
N HIS A 966 -6.70 28.44 -6.29
CA HIS A 966 -7.77 27.47 -6.50
C HIS A 966 -8.11 27.37 -8.00
N MET A 967 -8.60 26.22 -8.47
CA MET A 967 -9.00 26.04 -9.87
C MET A 967 -10.07 27.07 -10.30
N ALA A 968 -11.00 27.42 -9.41
CA ALA A 968 -12.02 28.44 -9.67
C ALA A 968 -11.40 29.82 -9.99
N GLU A 969 -10.30 30.20 -9.32
CA GLU A 969 -9.60 31.45 -9.57
C GLU A 969 -8.92 31.43 -10.94
N LEU A 970 -8.25 30.31 -11.26
CA LEU A 970 -7.61 30.12 -12.56
C LEU A 970 -8.61 30.26 -13.72
N LEU A 971 -9.77 29.60 -13.59
CA LEU A 971 -10.84 29.67 -14.60
C LEU A 971 -11.43 31.09 -14.69
N ALA A 972 -11.73 31.73 -13.55
CA ALA A 972 -12.32 33.08 -13.53
C ALA A 972 -11.39 34.15 -14.13
N GLU A 973 -10.09 34.05 -13.91
CA GLU A 973 -9.08 34.94 -14.51
C GLU A 973 -8.97 34.76 -16.02
N ALA A 974 -9.12 33.52 -16.49
CA ALA A 974 -9.04 33.18 -17.90
C ALA A 974 -10.30 33.54 -18.69
N LEU A 975 -11.45 33.79 -18.06
CA LEU A 975 -12.67 34.13 -18.75
C LEU A 975 -12.50 35.39 -19.63
N GLN A 976 -12.92 35.30 -20.89
CA GLN A 976 -12.98 36.45 -21.78
C GLN A 976 -14.14 37.33 -21.36
N ARG A 977 -13.90 38.63 -21.15
CA ARG A 977 -14.99 39.59 -20.99
C ARG A 977 -15.77 39.61 -22.30
N GLN A 978 -17.06 39.27 -22.30
CA GLN A 978 -17.89 39.39 -23.48
C GLN A 978 -17.95 40.87 -23.88
N PRO A 979 -17.58 41.23 -25.14
CA PRO A 979 -17.80 42.58 -25.61
C PRO A 979 -19.33 42.84 -25.69
N TYR A 980 -19.72 44.02 -25.30
CA TYR A 980 -21.08 44.51 -25.45
C TYR A 980 -21.45 44.42 -26.95
N GLN A 981 -22.36 43.51 -27.31
CA GLN A 981 -23.02 43.61 -28.61
C GLN A 981 -24.21 44.59 -28.40
N LEU A 982 -23.95 45.83 -28.82
CA LEU A 982 -25.04 46.73 -29.14
C LEU A 982 -25.80 46.11 -30.30
N GLN A 983 -26.96 45.48 -30.04
CA GLN A 983 -27.88 45.26 -31.14
C GLN A 983 -28.38 46.63 -31.57
N SER A 984 -27.90 47.07 -32.74
CA SER A 984 -28.53 48.16 -33.48
C SER A 984 -29.95 47.74 -33.82
N ALA A 985 -30.89 48.53 -33.32
CA ALA A 985 -32.30 48.44 -33.62
C ALA A 985 -32.58 48.54 -35.12
#